data_ae040d9fb98b15b83fa526fcb1c5af6c
#
_entry.id   ae040d9fb98b15b83fa526fcb1c5af6c
#
_cell.length_a   1.000
_cell.length_b   1.000
_cell.length_c   1.000
_cell.angle_alpha   90.00
_cell.angle_beta   90.00
_cell.angle_gamma   90.00
#
_symmetry.space_group_name_H-M   'P 1'
#
loop_
_entity.id
_entity.type
_entity.pdbx_description
1 polymer ?
#
loop_
_entity_poly.entity_id
_entity_poly.type
_entity_poly.pdbx_seq_one_letter_code
_entity_poly.pdbx_strand_id
1 'polypeptide(L)'
;KHYLNYALNLIGDDCISSFNISCAETIKIGCLKKLGIEKQSKYCDLLQLDKDKDEVLLRYYSSCEVSAEIRIDNKEVIPIEFKTICHNLFSDVFFYEQRMWLWLTKQPHKKPIKIKISNRHKEIRDFRRKVEANITFDKIQSQYNAMHPKFKYARKYSGCWLLMDRDNQADDNAEHLYRYINQNRPDISIFFVLLKDSHDWVRLEKEGFKLLAFGSREHEAALESCDKIISSHAAQFVTDYFKDKRMLWKKFIFLQHGIIHNDQSTLFRPDWKKIDIFLTSGVDEYNSLAGEKTTYKFTKKEVKLTGLPRHDSLLKKDIDEENIILVMPTWRPNLLGKVTSGTSRELLPDFQNSEYAKAWTELLSSASLYNLIKNEGYRIIFFPHANMQPYISEFNLPEHISIQSHYDGSIQSLFKRSKIMITDYSSVAFEMAYLNKPVCYYQFDEKQFFTKGHYNKGYFDYRSSGFGPVFNTVEGVLEFLHNIIKGRYPNSDIYEKRAANFFPYRDGKCCERVLDTIIKLEQPRVTQCSTDYLKWAAHAYKTGDYISARSRYEKYFINHNDSWATYNDKHLFNYMVSLISLGDFNIALNLLNTGRISVYKKKYLKYRINVLLSLISLTPLNIKETINNKTIKDITWYCSDSMDSCFSTRNKLFLHESSRRLRLLEKNKAYEDVVVMYKSLSD
;
A
#
# COMPACT_ATOMS: atom_id res chain seq x y z
N LYS A 1 -3.85 4.86 -28.98
CA LYS A 1 -4.91 5.60 -28.27
C LYS A 1 -5.89 6.24 -29.25
N HIS A 2 -5.42 7.07 -30.20
CA HIS A 2 -6.27 7.71 -31.20
C HIS A 2 -7.04 6.71 -32.08
N TYR A 3 -6.37 5.65 -32.52
CA TYR A 3 -7.00 4.57 -33.30
C TYR A 3 -8.13 3.84 -32.55
N LEU A 4 -7.94 3.56 -31.27
CA LEU A 4 -8.99 2.91 -30.45
C LEU A 4 -10.22 3.81 -30.32
N ASN A 5 -10.03 5.09 -30.02
CA ASN A 5 -11.15 6.03 -29.93
C ASN A 5 -11.90 6.18 -31.25
N TYR A 6 -11.17 6.25 -32.36
CA TYR A 6 -11.76 6.30 -33.70
C TYR A 6 -12.58 5.04 -34.01
N ALA A 7 -12.02 3.86 -33.77
CA ALA A 7 -12.71 2.59 -33.98
C ALA A 7 -13.98 2.47 -33.11
N LEU A 8 -13.91 2.87 -31.85
CA LEU A 8 -15.06 2.83 -30.94
C LEU A 8 -16.19 3.78 -31.37
N ASN A 9 -15.81 4.99 -31.86
CA ASN A 9 -16.81 5.94 -32.39
C ASN A 9 -17.49 5.41 -33.65
N LEU A 10 -16.78 4.68 -34.53
CA LEU A 10 -17.35 4.04 -35.71
C LEU A 10 -18.32 2.89 -35.38
N ILE A 11 -17.98 2.10 -34.35
CA ILE A 11 -18.78 0.95 -33.93
C ILE A 11 -20.09 1.41 -33.25
N GLY A 12 -20.03 2.52 -32.50
CA GLY A 12 -21.14 3.06 -31.71
C GLY A 12 -21.47 2.27 -30.44
N ASP A 13 -22.21 2.91 -29.57
CA ASP A 13 -22.53 2.40 -28.21
C ASP A 13 -23.55 1.26 -28.23
N ASP A 14 -24.55 1.30 -29.12
CA ASP A 14 -25.55 0.25 -29.26
C ASP A 14 -24.91 -1.06 -29.69
N CYS A 15 -23.98 -1.00 -30.65
CA CYS A 15 -23.22 -2.15 -31.10
C CYS A 15 -22.37 -2.73 -29.96
N ILE A 16 -21.61 -1.89 -29.25
CA ILE A 16 -20.81 -2.31 -28.10
C ILE A 16 -21.69 -2.88 -26.99
N SER A 17 -22.89 -2.29 -26.79
CA SER A 17 -23.85 -2.74 -25.79
C SER A 17 -24.46 -4.09 -26.12
N SER A 18 -24.68 -4.39 -27.40
CA SER A 18 -25.22 -5.64 -27.89
C SER A 18 -24.20 -6.76 -28.06
N PHE A 19 -22.91 -6.47 -28.13
CA PHE A 19 -21.86 -7.45 -28.28
C PHE A 19 -21.97 -8.56 -27.23
N ASN A 20 -22.33 -9.75 -27.66
CA ASN A 20 -22.34 -10.95 -26.83
C ASN A 20 -20.95 -11.61 -26.84
N ILE A 21 -19.92 -10.79 -26.57
CA ILE A 21 -18.55 -11.27 -26.51
C ILE A 21 -18.40 -12.00 -25.17
N SER A 22 -17.89 -13.20 -25.21
CA SER A 22 -17.42 -13.97 -24.04
C SER A 22 -16.23 -13.29 -23.33
N CYS A 23 -15.66 -12.24 -23.92
CA CYS A 23 -14.72 -11.40 -23.24
C CYS A 23 -15.44 -10.58 -22.16
N ALA A 24 -14.76 -10.54 -21.06
CA ALA A 24 -15.20 -10.03 -19.80
C ALA A 24 -16.06 -8.75 -19.95
N GLU A 25 -17.18 -8.70 -19.26
CA GLU A 25 -18.03 -7.52 -19.08
C GLU A 25 -17.21 -6.24 -18.81
N THR A 26 -16.02 -6.39 -18.23
CA THR A 26 -15.05 -5.32 -17.96
C THR A 26 -14.52 -4.61 -19.21
N ILE A 27 -14.30 -5.34 -20.32
CA ILE A 27 -13.88 -4.74 -21.60
C ILE A 27 -15.01 -3.87 -22.16
N LYS A 28 -16.23 -4.38 -22.12
CA LYS A 28 -17.42 -3.65 -22.53
C LYS A 28 -17.61 -2.35 -21.74
N ILE A 29 -17.47 -2.42 -20.42
CA ILE A 29 -17.51 -1.25 -19.52
C ILE A 29 -16.43 -0.23 -19.91
N GLY A 30 -15.21 -0.69 -20.17
CA GLY A 30 -14.09 0.16 -20.57
C GLY A 30 -14.29 0.84 -21.93
N CYS A 31 -14.83 0.11 -22.93
CA CYS A 31 -15.17 0.68 -24.23
C CYS A 31 -16.25 1.75 -24.11
N LEU A 32 -17.33 1.47 -23.38
CA LEU A 32 -18.41 2.44 -23.15
C LEU A 32 -17.92 3.68 -22.43
N LYS A 33 -17.01 3.51 -21.44
CA LYS A 33 -16.36 4.65 -20.79
C LYS A 33 -15.60 5.55 -21.77
N LYS A 34 -14.91 4.98 -22.76
CA LYS A 34 -14.21 5.76 -23.80
C LYS A 34 -15.16 6.56 -24.67
N LEU A 35 -16.42 6.14 -24.79
CA LEU A 35 -17.49 6.87 -25.46
C LEU A 35 -18.23 7.85 -24.52
N GLY A 36 -17.78 8.02 -23.28
CA GLY A 36 -18.44 8.91 -22.31
C GLY A 36 -19.69 8.32 -21.66
N ILE A 37 -19.95 7.00 -21.83
CA ILE A 37 -21.17 6.35 -21.35
C ILE A 37 -20.91 5.71 -19.99
N GLU A 38 -21.75 6.04 -19.01
CA GLU A 38 -21.70 5.45 -17.69
C GLU A 38 -22.33 4.06 -17.67
N LYS A 39 -21.53 3.07 -17.30
CA LYS A 39 -21.95 1.68 -17.16
C LYS A 39 -21.37 1.04 -15.91
N GLN A 40 -22.18 0.20 -15.28
CA GLN A 40 -21.75 -0.67 -14.18
C GLN A 40 -21.98 -2.12 -14.57
N SER A 41 -21.18 -3.04 -13.99
CA SER A 41 -21.40 -4.47 -14.17
C SER A 41 -22.81 -4.87 -13.71
N LYS A 42 -23.40 -5.80 -14.43
CA LYS A 42 -24.64 -6.47 -14.02
C LYS A 42 -24.43 -7.28 -12.74
N TYR A 43 -23.23 -7.81 -12.58
CA TYR A 43 -22.87 -8.75 -11.52
C TYR A 43 -22.15 -8.07 -10.36
N CYS A 44 -22.36 -8.66 -9.17
CA CYS A 44 -21.57 -8.43 -7.97
C CYS A 44 -21.01 -9.78 -7.51
N ASP A 45 -19.68 -9.88 -7.42
CA ASP A 45 -18.98 -11.12 -7.09
C ASP A 45 -18.76 -11.24 -5.58
N LEU A 46 -19.07 -12.39 -5.00
CA LEU A 46 -18.61 -12.79 -3.68
C LEU A 46 -17.17 -13.30 -3.81
N LEU A 47 -16.22 -12.67 -3.13
CA LEU A 47 -14.81 -13.04 -3.20
C LEU A 47 -14.33 -13.82 -1.97
N GLN A 48 -14.71 -13.36 -0.78
CA GLN A 48 -14.28 -13.95 0.49
C GLN A 48 -15.38 -13.84 1.55
N LEU A 49 -15.33 -14.73 2.52
CA LEU A 49 -16.13 -14.70 3.75
C LEU A 49 -15.18 -14.76 4.95
N ASP A 50 -15.26 -13.76 5.82
CA ASP A 50 -14.67 -13.82 7.16
C ASP A 50 -15.76 -14.30 8.13
N LYS A 51 -15.67 -15.59 8.51
CA LYS A 51 -16.69 -16.23 9.34
C LYS A 51 -16.69 -15.73 10.79
N ASP A 52 -15.52 -15.33 11.30
CA ASP A 52 -15.37 -14.89 12.69
C ASP A 52 -16.04 -13.53 12.90
N LYS A 53 -16.18 -12.76 11.81
CA LYS A 53 -16.74 -11.42 11.83
C LYS A 53 -18.05 -11.26 11.06
N ASP A 54 -18.55 -12.33 10.42
CA ASP A 54 -19.69 -12.30 9.50
C ASP A 54 -19.56 -11.21 8.42
N GLU A 55 -18.35 -11.06 7.89
CA GLU A 55 -18.02 -10.04 6.88
C GLU A 55 -17.80 -10.69 5.52
N VAL A 56 -18.34 -10.09 4.48
CA VAL A 56 -18.24 -10.55 3.09
C VAL A 56 -17.51 -9.53 2.24
N LEU A 57 -16.53 -9.98 1.46
CA LEU A 57 -15.89 -9.16 0.43
C LEU A 57 -16.65 -9.28 -0.88
N LEU A 58 -17.19 -8.15 -1.34
CA LEU A 58 -17.86 -8.00 -2.63
C LEU A 58 -16.98 -7.26 -3.62
N ARG A 59 -17.19 -7.58 -4.91
CA ARG A 59 -16.57 -6.88 -6.02
C ARG A 59 -17.59 -6.57 -7.12
N TYR A 60 -17.51 -5.37 -7.68
CA TYR A 60 -18.17 -5.02 -8.93
C TYR A 60 -17.30 -4.09 -9.79
N TYR A 61 -17.71 -3.89 -11.05
CA TYR A 61 -16.98 -3.03 -11.98
C TYR A 61 -17.83 -1.86 -12.46
N SER A 62 -17.17 -0.71 -12.74
CA SER A 62 -17.84 0.50 -13.24
C SER A 62 -16.97 1.28 -14.22
N SER A 63 -17.62 2.07 -15.10
CA SER A 63 -16.96 3.02 -15.99
C SER A 63 -16.58 4.32 -15.28
N CYS A 64 -17.22 4.64 -14.17
CA CYS A 64 -17.02 5.85 -13.40
C CYS A 64 -16.59 5.53 -11.97
N GLU A 65 -15.87 6.47 -11.38
CA GLU A 65 -15.53 6.45 -9.98
C GLU A 65 -16.74 6.98 -9.18
N VAL A 66 -17.57 6.07 -8.70
CA VAL A 66 -18.76 6.43 -7.93
C VAL A 66 -18.64 5.91 -6.53
N SER A 67 -18.93 6.76 -5.55
CA SER A 67 -19.24 6.33 -4.21
C SER A 67 -20.66 5.76 -4.20
N ALA A 68 -20.77 4.49 -4.56
CA ALA A 68 -22.07 3.87 -4.75
C ALA A 68 -22.85 3.74 -3.44
N GLU A 69 -24.11 4.13 -3.45
CA GLU A 69 -25.05 3.76 -2.39
C GLU A 69 -25.31 2.25 -2.49
N ILE A 70 -25.08 1.53 -1.39
CA ILE A 70 -25.29 0.10 -1.32
C ILE A 70 -26.53 -0.16 -0.49
N ARG A 71 -27.48 -0.89 -1.06
CA ARG A 71 -28.68 -1.32 -0.34
C ARG A 71 -28.78 -2.84 -0.39
N ILE A 72 -29.00 -3.41 0.78
CA ILE A 72 -29.38 -4.82 0.93
C ILE A 72 -30.81 -4.84 1.45
N ASP A 73 -31.72 -5.51 0.74
CA ASP A 73 -33.16 -5.55 1.07
C ASP A 73 -33.76 -4.13 1.28
N ASN A 74 -33.39 -3.21 0.43
CA ASN A 74 -33.77 -1.78 0.45
C ASN A 74 -33.25 -0.98 1.65
N LYS A 75 -32.46 -1.59 2.55
CA LYS A 75 -31.77 -0.87 3.62
C LYS A 75 -30.36 -0.48 3.16
N GLU A 76 -29.97 0.75 3.43
CA GLU A 76 -28.59 1.17 3.18
C GLU A 76 -27.62 0.41 4.07
N VAL A 77 -26.56 -0.11 3.45
CA VAL A 77 -25.47 -0.81 4.14
C VAL A 77 -24.18 -0.04 3.90
N ILE A 78 -23.46 0.21 4.96
CA ILE A 78 -22.20 0.95 4.92
C ILE A 78 -21.05 -0.03 4.91
N PRO A 79 -20.15 0.05 3.92
CA PRO A 79 -18.96 -0.78 3.91
C PRO A 79 -18.08 -0.54 5.13
N ILE A 80 -17.54 -1.60 5.67
CA ILE A 80 -16.54 -1.56 6.73
C ILE A 80 -15.22 -1.04 6.18
N GLU A 81 -14.81 -1.59 5.04
CA GLU A 81 -13.68 -1.15 4.25
C GLU A 81 -14.01 -1.26 2.76
N PHE A 82 -13.40 -0.40 1.97
CA PHE A 82 -13.60 -0.35 0.53
C PHE A 82 -12.33 0.07 -0.18
N LYS A 83 -12.25 -0.27 -1.46
CA LYS A 83 -11.13 0.12 -2.32
C LYS A 83 -11.56 0.22 -3.76
N THR A 84 -11.16 1.31 -4.41
CA THR A 84 -11.23 1.51 -5.86
C THR A 84 -9.89 1.17 -6.48
N ILE A 85 -9.88 0.31 -7.49
CA ILE A 85 -8.70 -0.07 -8.26
C ILE A 85 -8.90 0.46 -9.69
N CYS A 86 -7.89 1.17 -10.20
CA CYS A 86 -7.88 1.64 -11.58
C CYS A 86 -7.29 0.57 -12.49
N HIS A 87 -8.04 0.15 -13.50
CA HIS A 87 -7.52 -0.69 -14.58
C HIS A 87 -7.23 0.21 -15.78
N ASN A 88 -5.95 0.36 -16.09
CA ASN A 88 -5.50 1.24 -17.15
C ASN A 88 -5.38 0.51 -18.48
N LEU A 89 -5.72 1.19 -19.57
CA LEU A 89 -5.37 0.82 -20.93
C LEU A 89 -4.56 1.98 -21.54
N PHE A 90 -3.32 1.70 -21.92
CA PHE A 90 -2.31 2.73 -22.20
C PHE A 90 -2.10 3.61 -20.96
N SER A 91 -2.24 4.91 -21.04
CA SER A 91 -2.09 5.84 -19.91
C SER A 91 -3.40 6.22 -19.23
N ASP A 92 -4.56 5.72 -19.72
CA ASP A 92 -5.87 6.13 -19.24
C ASP A 92 -6.54 5.05 -18.41
N VAL A 93 -7.34 5.45 -17.42
CA VAL A 93 -8.20 4.51 -16.70
C VAL A 93 -9.29 3.99 -17.63
N PHE A 94 -9.27 2.70 -17.90
CA PHE A 94 -10.19 2.02 -18.79
C PHE A 94 -11.49 1.63 -18.09
N PHE A 95 -11.39 1.06 -16.87
CA PHE A 95 -12.51 0.83 -15.97
C PHE A 95 -12.03 0.81 -14.51
N TYR A 96 -12.99 0.83 -13.59
CA TYR A 96 -12.75 0.73 -12.16
C TYR A 96 -13.23 -0.60 -11.60
N GLU A 97 -12.45 -1.21 -10.72
CA GLU A 97 -12.85 -2.33 -9.88
C GLU A 97 -13.12 -1.80 -8.48
N GLN A 98 -14.32 -2.04 -7.96
CA GLN A 98 -14.71 -1.66 -6.62
C GLN A 98 -14.74 -2.90 -5.73
N ARG A 99 -14.04 -2.87 -4.62
CA ARG A 99 -14.02 -3.91 -3.59
C ARG A 99 -14.54 -3.37 -2.28
N MET A 100 -15.40 -4.14 -1.59
CA MET A 100 -16.04 -3.67 -0.37
C MET A 100 -16.23 -4.83 0.59
N TRP A 101 -15.83 -4.63 1.84
CA TRP A 101 -16.17 -5.49 2.96
C TRP A 101 -17.49 -5.03 3.56
N LEU A 102 -18.48 -5.89 3.62
CA LEU A 102 -19.80 -5.63 4.21
C LEU A 102 -20.04 -6.57 5.40
N TRP A 103 -20.67 -6.04 6.44
CA TRP A 103 -21.10 -6.81 7.59
C TRP A 103 -22.57 -7.21 7.43
N LEU A 104 -22.88 -8.52 7.55
CA LEU A 104 -24.20 -9.07 7.19
C LEU A 104 -25.02 -9.58 8.40
N THR A 105 -24.54 -9.48 9.63
CA THR A 105 -25.17 -10.09 10.83
C THR A 105 -26.57 -9.60 11.17
N LYS A 106 -26.99 -8.43 10.69
CA LYS A 106 -28.33 -7.90 11.00
C LYS A 106 -29.43 -8.33 10.02
N GLN A 107 -29.11 -9.23 9.09
CA GLN A 107 -30.09 -9.72 8.12
C GLN A 107 -30.74 -11.03 8.60
N PRO A 108 -32.03 -11.25 8.32
CA PRO A 108 -32.62 -12.57 8.54
C PRO A 108 -31.88 -13.59 7.67
N HIS A 109 -31.19 -14.53 8.30
CA HIS A 109 -30.28 -15.50 7.65
C HIS A 109 -30.91 -16.27 6.48
N LYS A 110 -32.24 -16.49 6.54
CA LYS A 110 -33.00 -17.27 5.55
C LYS A 110 -33.64 -16.45 4.43
N LYS A 111 -33.60 -15.11 4.49
CA LYS A 111 -34.16 -14.29 3.41
C LYS A 111 -33.15 -14.11 2.26
N PRO A 112 -33.63 -14.13 0.99
CA PRO A 112 -32.78 -13.83 -0.16
C PRO A 112 -32.17 -12.42 -0.05
N ILE A 113 -30.88 -12.31 -0.27
CA ILE A 113 -30.16 -11.03 -0.26
C ILE A 113 -30.32 -10.38 -1.62
N LYS A 114 -30.92 -9.18 -1.65
CA LYS A 114 -31.06 -8.36 -2.86
C LYS A 114 -30.15 -7.15 -2.76
N ILE A 115 -29.09 -7.13 -3.58
CA ILE A 115 -28.12 -6.03 -3.58
C ILE A 115 -28.49 -5.03 -4.66
N LYS A 116 -28.57 -3.76 -4.27
CA LYS A 116 -28.63 -2.61 -5.18
C LYS A 116 -27.37 -1.77 -4.99
N ILE A 117 -26.78 -1.36 -6.08
CA ILE A 117 -25.67 -0.43 -6.10
C ILE A 117 -26.06 0.75 -6.97
N SER A 118 -26.08 1.97 -6.41
CA SER A 118 -26.60 3.19 -7.07
C SER A 118 -27.99 2.95 -7.70
N ASN A 119 -28.91 2.42 -6.90
CA ASN A 119 -30.29 2.07 -7.29
C ASN A 119 -30.44 1.00 -8.39
N ARG A 120 -29.36 0.37 -8.84
CA ARG A 120 -29.39 -0.72 -9.84
C ARG A 120 -29.26 -2.07 -9.16
N HIS A 121 -30.20 -2.97 -9.43
CA HIS A 121 -30.11 -4.36 -8.95
C HIS A 121 -28.88 -5.05 -9.51
N LYS A 122 -28.23 -5.85 -8.66
CA LYS A 122 -27.07 -6.68 -9.03
C LYS A 122 -27.43 -8.16 -8.91
N GLU A 123 -27.07 -8.93 -9.93
CA GLU A 123 -27.05 -10.39 -9.83
C GLU A 123 -25.79 -10.81 -9.07
N ILE A 124 -25.97 -11.64 -8.06
CA ILE A 124 -24.85 -12.08 -7.20
C ILE A 124 -24.25 -13.32 -7.84
N ARG A 125 -22.92 -13.32 -8.02
CA ARG A 125 -22.15 -14.50 -8.37
C ARG A 125 -21.47 -15.03 -7.12
N ASP A 126 -21.59 -16.32 -6.91
CA ASP A 126 -20.96 -17.03 -5.78
C ASP A 126 -19.42 -17.07 -5.88
N PHE A 127 -18.76 -17.68 -4.90
CA PHE A 127 -17.30 -17.82 -4.88
C PHE A 127 -16.72 -18.57 -6.10
N ARG A 128 -17.55 -19.34 -6.83
CA ARG A 128 -17.21 -20.03 -8.09
C ARG A 128 -17.62 -19.24 -9.32
N ARG A 129 -18.09 -17.98 -9.14
CA ARG A 129 -18.59 -17.08 -10.19
C ARG A 129 -19.85 -17.59 -10.91
N LYS A 130 -20.61 -18.47 -10.27
CA LYS A 130 -21.94 -18.88 -10.76
C LYS A 130 -22.99 -17.87 -10.31
N VAL A 131 -23.91 -17.54 -11.21
CA VAL A 131 -25.04 -16.67 -10.87
C VAL A 131 -25.98 -17.41 -9.95
N GLU A 132 -26.27 -16.82 -8.80
CA GLU A 132 -27.13 -17.36 -7.76
C GLU A 132 -28.40 -16.50 -7.61
N ALA A 133 -29.51 -17.03 -8.08
CA ALA A 133 -30.82 -16.48 -7.76
C ALA A 133 -31.15 -16.81 -6.30
N ASN A 134 -31.68 -15.86 -5.56
CA ASN A 134 -32.14 -16.08 -4.16
C ASN A 134 -31.02 -16.54 -3.20
N ILE A 135 -29.84 -15.97 -3.28
CA ILE A 135 -28.78 -16.25 -2.33
C ILE A 135 -29.16 -15.75 -0.93
N THR A 136 -28.99 -16.58 0.08
CA THR A 136 -29.18 -16.22 1.50
C THR A 136 -27.84 -16.25 2.23
N PHE A 137 -27.75 -15.63 3.41
CA PHE A 137 -26.53 -15.68 4.20
C PHE A 137 -26.15 -17.12 4.58
N ASP A 138 -27.13 -17.93 4.99
CA ASP A 138 -26.92 -19.36 5.28
C ASP A 138 -26.38 -20.11 4.05
N LYS A 139 -26.86 -19.78 2.84
CA LYS A 139 -26.37 -20.37 1.61
C LYS A 139 -24.93 -19.95 1.32
N ILE A 140 -24.57 -18.67 1.55
CA ILE A 140 -23.19 -18.17 1.42
C ILE A 140 -22.27 -18.95 2.37
N GLN A 141 -22.64 -19.08 3.64
CA GLN A 141 -21.86 -19.84 4.62
C GLN A 141 -21.76 -21.33 4.26
N SER A 142 -22.86 -21.95 3.84
CA SER A 142 -22.88 -23.35 3.43
C SER A 142 -22.00 -23.62 2.22
N GLN A 143 -22.09 -22.77 1.17
CA GLN A 143 -21.23 -22.86 -0.02
C GLN A 143 -19.76 -22.68 0.35
N TYR A 144 -19.45 -21.69 1.18
CA TYR A 144 -18.09 -21.45 1.66
C TYR A 144 -17.56 -22.66 2.44
N ASN A 145 -18.37 -23.23 3.34
CA ASN A 145 -18.02 -24.42 4.12
C ASN A 145 -17.81 -25.66 3.24
N ALA A 146 -18.65 -25.82 2.19
CA ALA A 146 -18.53 -26.93 1.26
C ALA A 146 -17.25 -26.86 0.39
N MET A 147 -16.68 -25.68 0.24
CA MET A 147 -15.40 -25.48 -0.46
C MET A 147 -14.18 -25.70 0.47
N HIS A 148 -14.42 -25.73 1.79
CA HIS A 148 -13.34 -25.88 2.77
C HIS A 148 -12.70 -27.27 2.65
N PRO A 149 -11.37 -27.36 2.48
CA PRO A 149 -10.70 -28.64 2.39
C PRO A 149 -10.79 -29.41 3.70
N LYS A 150 -10.78 -30.73 3.61
CA LYS A 150 -10.69 -31.59 4.79
C LYS A 150 -9.22 -31.65 5.25
N PHE A 151 -8.94 -31.09 6.41
CA PHE A 151 -7.64 -31.17 7.06
C PHE A 151 -7.59 -32.40 8.00
N LYS A 152 -6.40 -33.00 8.10
CA LYS A 152 -6.13 -34.09 9.06
C LYS A 152 -5.58 -33.44 10.34
N TYR A 153 -6.45 -33.23 11.31
CA TYR A 153 -6.04 -32.59 12.57
C TYR A 153 -5.25 -33.53 13.47
N ALA A 154 -4.08 -33.10 13.90
CA ALA A 154 -3.29 -33.73 14.93
C ALA A 154 -3.45 -32.95 16.25
N ARG A 155 -3.92 -33.62 17.32
CA ARG A 155 -4.22 -32.98 18.62
C ARG A 155 -3.04 -32.15 19.17
N LYS A 156 -1.81 -32.64 18.98
CA LYS A 156 -0.56 -31.98 19.41
C LYS A 156 -0.42 -30.57 18.86
N TYR A 157 -0.90 -30.32 17.64
CA TYR A 157 -0.71 -29.06 16.90
C TYR A 157 -2.02 -28.27 16.74
N SER A 158 -3.11 -28.72 17.36
CA SER A 158 -4.40 -28.03 17.25
C SER A 158 -4.31 -26.63 17.84
N GLY A 159 -4.71 -25.63 17.06
CA GLY A 159 -4.70 -24.22 17.49
C GLY A 159 -3.34 -23.56 17.55
N CYS A 160 -2.25 -24.24 17.15
CA CYS A 160 -0.92 -23.63 17.16
C CYS A 160 -0.74 -22.57 16.06
N TRP A 161 0.23 -21.71 16.23
CA TRP A 161 0.71 -20.79 15.21
C TRP A 161 2.05 -21.29 14.67
N LEU A 162 2.20 -21.34 13.35
CA LEU A 162 3.45 -21.69 12.69
C LEU A 162 4.14 -20.43 12.21
N LEU A 163 5.36 -20.22 12.68
CA LEU A 163 6.20 -19.10 12.26
C LEU A 163 7.34 -19.63 11.40
N MET A 164 7.68 -18.90 10.34
CA MET A 164 8.85 -19.18 9.51
C MET A 164 9.31 -17.94 8.74
N ASP A 165 10.60 -17.84 8.52
CA ASP A 165 11.16 -16.89 7.59
C ASP A 165 11.33 -17.57 6.21
N ARG A 166 12.52 -18.03 5.85
CA ARG A 166 12.73 -18.94 4.72
C ARG A 166 12.69 -20.39 5.21
N ASP A 167 12.59 -21.31 4.29
CA ASP A 167 12.70 -22.73 4.60
C ASP A 167 14.09 -23.12 5.10
N ASN A 168 15.13 -22.45 4.61
CA ASN A 168 16.56 -22.75 4.87
C ASN A 168 17.28 -21.70 5.74
N GLN A 169 16.62 -20.62 6.15
CA GLN A 169 17.24 -19.50 6.87
C GLN A 169 16.24 -18.77 7.76
N ALA A 170 16.66 -18.40 8.96
CA ALA A 170 15.98 -17.52 9.88
C ALA A 170 16.54 -16.07 9.78
N ASP A 171 16.60 -15.34 10.90
CA ASP A 171 17.12 -13.95 11.04
C ASP A 171 16.29 -12.90 10.28
N ASP A 172 14.96 -13.12 10.22
CA ASP A 172 14.03 -12.13 9.68
C ASP A 172 12.83 -11.91 10.65
N ASN A 173 11.77 -11.29 10.21
CA ASN A 173 10.67 -10.83 11.06
C ASN A 173 10.00 -11.95 11.87
N ALA A 174 9.87 -13.17 11.33
CA ALA A 174 9.21 -14.26 12.05
C ALA A 174 10.05 -14.75 13.23
N GLU A 175 11.37 -14.78 13.13
CA GLU A 175 12.26 -15.12 14.25
C GLU A 175 12.12 -14.10 15.39
N HIS A 176 12.18 -12.79 15.08
CA HIS A 176 12.03 -11.73 16.09
C HIS A 176 10.65 -11.75 16.75
N LEU A 177 9.58 -11.98 15.96
CA LEU A 177 8.23 -12.10 16.50
C LEU A 177 8.07 -13.35 17.37
N TYR A 178 8.69 -14.49 16.98
CA TYR A 178 8.67 -15.71 17.77
C TYR A 178 9.25 -15.48 19.17
N ARG A 179 10.46 -14.87 19.25
CA ARG A 179 11.09 -14.52 20.55
C ARG A 179 10.16 -13.68 21.40
N TYR A 180 9.56 -12.66 20.81
CA TYR A 180 8.64 -11.78 21.52
C TYR A 180 7.41 -12.53 22.06
N ILE A 181 6.75 -13.36 21.25
CA ILE A 181 5.58 -14.13 21.65
C ILE A 181 5.97 -15.13 22.75
N ASN A 182 7.07 -15.87 22.57
CA ASN A 182 7.52 -16.87 23.54
C ASN A 182 7.80 -16.27 24.93
N GLN A 183 8.28 -15.03 24.98
CA GLN A 183 8.57 -14.33 26.25
C GLN A 183 7.33 -13.69 26.87
N ASN A 184 6.43 -13.10 26.07
CA ASN A 184 5.35 -12.26 26.57
C ASN A 184 3.99 -12.97 26.58
N ARG A 185 3.82 -14.04 25.81
CA ARG A 185 2.56 -14.82 25.68
C ARG A 185 2.85 -16.32 25.59
N PRO A 186 3.43 -16.92 26.66
CA PRO A 186 3.73 -18.35 26.71
C PRO A 186 2.50 -19.26 26.66
N ASP A 187 1.31 -18.69 26.85
CA ASP A 187 0.00 -19.33 26.67
C ASP A 187 -0.30 -19.65 25.21
N ILE A 188 0.30 -18.96 24.24
CA ILE A 188 0.13 -19.21 22.81
C ILE A 188 1.06 -20.34 22.38
N SER A 189 0.50 -21.42 21.83
CA SER A 189 1.28 -22.52 21.27
C SER A 189 1.90 -22.12 19.94
N ILE A 190 3.22 -21.92 19.90
CA ILE A 190 3.96 -21.52 18.71
C ILE A 190 5.03 -22.55 18.36
N PHE A 191 5.27 -22.72 17.05
CA PHE A 191 6.39 -23.50 16.50
C PHE A 191 7.09 -22.72 15.41
N PHE A 192 8.41 -22.90 15.29
CA PHE A 192 9.19 -22.30 14.22
C PHE A 192 9.62 -23.37 13.22
N VAL A 193 9.36 -23.13 11.94
CA VAL A 193 9.62 -24.08 10.85
C VAL A 193 10.91 -23.72 10.13
N LEU A 194 11.83 -24.67 10.00
CA LEU A 194 13.15 -24.50 9.38
C LEU A 194 13.68 -25.84 8.87
N LEU A 195 14.48 -25.86 7.81
CA LEU A 195 15.22 -27.05 7.40
C LEU A 195 16.19 -27.46 8.50
N LYS A 196 16.31 -28.78 8.76
CA LYS A 196 17.12 -29.33 9.85
C LYS A 196 18.63 -29.12 9.64
N ASP A 197 19.06 -29.03 8.39
CA ASP A 197 20.43 -28.74 8.00
C ASP A 197 20.75 -27.24 7.86
N SER A 198 19.79 -26.37 8.20
CA SER A 198 20.02 -24.93 8.26
C SER A 198 21.10 -24.58 9.28
N HIS A 199 21.98 -23.65 8.94
CA HIS A 199 22.99 -23.12 9.86
C HIS A 199 22.38 -22.46 11.11
N ASP A 200 21.12 -22.00 11.03
CA ASP A 200 20.40 -21.39 12.15
C ASP A 200 19.78 -22.42 13.11
N TRP A 201 19.66 -23.71 12.70
CA TRP A 201 18.95 -24.70 13.51
C TRP A 201 19.52 -24.83 14.93
N VAL A 202 20.83 -25.05 15.03
CA VAL A 202 21.49 -25.24 16.34
C VAL A 202 21.43 -24.00 17.21
N ARG A 203 21.51 -22.83 16.61
CA ARG A 203 21.39 -21.55 17.31
C ARG A 203 20.01 -21.39 17.93
N LEU A 204 18.95 -21.59 17.12
CA LEU A 204 17.56 -21.44 17.58
C LEU A 204 17.17 -22.52 18.59
N GLU A 205 17.65 -23.76 18.42
CA GLU A 205 17.43 -24.84 19.36
C GLU A 205 18.03 -24.51 20.76
N LYS A 206 19.26 -23.99 20.81
CA LYS A 206 19.90 -23.51 22.04
C LYS A 206 19.14 -22.35 22.69
N GLU A 207 18.48 -21.50 21.89
CA GLU A 207 17.63 -20.41 22.39
C GLU A 207 16.25 -20.91 22.89
N GLY A 208 15.96 -22.20 22.78
CA GLY A 208 14.69 -22.79 23.24
C GLY A 208 13.53 -22.65 22.27
N PHE A 209 13.79 -22.47 20.98
CA PHE A 209 12.74 -22.50 19.95
C PHE A 209 12.16 -23.90 19.82
N LYS A 210 10.83 -24.01 19.71
CA LYS A 210 10.15 -25.26 19.37
C LYS A 210 10.20 -25.45 17.85
N LEU A 211 11.26 -26.11 17.38
CA LEU A 211 11.56 -26.26 15.97
C LEU A 211 10.79 -27.43 15.34
N LEU A 212 10.32 -27.24 14.11
CA LEU A 212 9.79 -28.27 13.23
C LEU A 212 10.63 -28.32 11.95
N ALA A 213 11.11 -29.51 11.61
CA ALA A 213 11.89 -29.67 10.38
C ALA A 213 11.01 -29.49 9.15
N PHE A 214 11.32 -28.51 8.30
CA PHE A 214 10.59 -28.27 7.06
C PHE A 214 10.54 -29.55 6.21
N GLY A 215 9.37 -29.90 5.71
CA GLY A 215 9.16 -31.12 4.91
C GLY A 215 8.98 -32.40 5.73
N SER A 216 9.12 -32.36 7.07
CA SER A 216 8.86 -33.53 7.93
C SER A 216 7.37 -33.84 8.09
N ARG A 217 7.05 -35.05 8.53
CA ARG A 217 5.67 -35.47 8.87
C ARG A 217 5.08 -34.58 9.97
N GLU A 218 5.89 -34.17 10.93
CA GLU A 218 5.52 -33.26 12.01
C GLU A 218 5.14 -31.88 11.49
N HIS A 219 5.93 -31.35 10.55
CA HIS A 219 5.64 -30.07 9.87
C HIS A 219 4.31 -30.15 9.10
N GLU A 220 4.09 -31.21 8.31
CA GLU A 220 2.84 -31.40 7.56
C GLU A 220 1.63 -31.53 8.49
N ALA A 221 1.77 -32.31 9.56
CA ALA A 221 0.71 -32.45 10.59
C ALA A 221 0.41 -31.12 11.29
N ALA A 222 1.43 -30.30 11.53
CA ALA A 222 1.28 -28.98 12.08
C ALA A 222 0.62 -28.01 11.09
N LEU A 223 1.00 -28.02 9.81
CA LEU A 223 0.34 -27.23 8.74
C LEU A 223 -1.15 -27.55 8.61
N GLU A 224 -1.52 -28.83 8.69
CA GLU A 224 -2.93 -29.23 8.63
C GLU A 224 -3.71 -28.81 9.89
N SER A 225 -3.05 -28.69 11.06
CA SER A 225 -3.70 -28.47 12.35
C SER A 225 -3.61 -27.06 12.89
N CYS A 226 -2.70 -26.22 12.36
CA CYS A 226 -2.49 -24.87 12.86
C CYS A 226 -3.68 -23.93 12.57
N ASP A 227 -3.83 -22.90 13.39
CA ASP A 227 -4.77 -21.82 13.15
C ASP A 227 -4.20 -20.78 12.19
N LYS A 228 -2.91 -20.48 12.35
CA LYS A 228 -2.25 -19.40 11.62
C LYS A 228 -0.89 -19.81 11.09
N ILE A 229 -0.54 -19.27 9.93
CA ILE A 229 0.79 -19.30 9.35
C ILE A 229 1.28 -17.86 9.33
N ILE A 230 2.44 -17.63 9.90
CA ILE A 230 3.05 -16.31 10.08
C ILE A 230 4.42 -16.36 9.42
N SER A 231 4.64 -15.60 8.35
CA SER A 231 5.90 -15.69 7.63
C SER A 231 6.36 -14.36 7.07
N SER A 232 7.70 -14.21 7.02
CA SER A 232 8.36 -13.10 6.32
C SER A 232 8.30 -13.25 4.81
N HIS A 233 7.94 -14.44 4.30
CA HIS A 233 7.83 -14.74 2.88
C HIS A 233 6.43 -15.19 2.48
N ALA A 234 5.99 -14.79 1.28
CA ALA A 234 4.75 -15.24 0.66
C ALA A 234 5.03 -16.08 -0.60
N ALA A 235 6.12 -16.87 -0.57
CA ALA A 235 6.50 -17.79 -1.63
C ALA A 235 5.65 -19.08 -1.59
N GLN A 236 5.72 -19.87 -2.64
CA GLN A 236 4.91 -21.10 -2.79
C GLN A 236 5.13 -22.08 -1.64
N PHE A 237 6.35 -22.20 -1.14
CA PHE A 237 6.67 -23.12 -0.03
C PHE A 237 5.93 -22.75 1.28
N VAL A 238 5.38 -21.53 1.40
CA VAL A 238 4.53 -21.10 2.52
C VAL A 238 3.06 -21.15 2.11
N THR A 239 2.70 -20.48 1.00
CA THR A 239 1.30 -20.18 0.66
C THR A 239 0.60 -21.31 -0.09
N ASP A 240 1.34 -22.24 -0.68
CA ASP A 240 0.79 -23.38 -1.43
C ASP A 240 1.70 -24.63 -1.32
N TYR A 241 2.14 -24.95 -0.09
CA TYR A 241 3.05 -26.08 0.20
C TYR A 241 2.54 -27.39 -0.40
N PHE A 242 1.27 -27.72 -0.22
CA PHE A 242 0.68 -28.96 -0.76
C PHE A 242 0.33 -28.89 -2.26
N LYS A 243 0.52 -27.76 -2.93
CA LYS A 243 0.24 -27.57 -4.37
C LYS A 243 -1.21 -27.84 -4.78
N ASP A 244 -2.16 -27.77 -3.84
CA ASP A 244 -3.58 -28.01 -4.06
C ASP A 244 -4.47 -26.86 -3.55
N LYS A 245 -3.86 -25.72 -3.26
CA LYS A 245 -4.49 -24.49 -2.76
C LYS A 245 -5.20 -24.60 -1.42
N ARG A 246 -5.09 -25.76 -0.71
CA ARG A 246 -5.71 -25.88 0.62
C ARG A 246 -5.18 -24.85 1.61
N MET A 247 -3.94 -24.40 1.45
CA MET A 247 -3.34 -23.38 2.31
C MET A 247 -4.04 -22.02 2.26
N LEU A 248 -4.77 -21.70 1.19
CA LEU A 248 -5.60 -20.49 1.09
C LEU A 248 -6.74 -20.44 2.14
N TRP A 249 -7.02 -21.57 2.80
CA TRP A 249 -8.05 -21.68 3.85
C TRP A 249 -7.48 -21.49 5.25
N LYS A 250 -6.15 -21.42 5.40
CA LYS A 250 -5.49 -21.04 6.65
C LYS A 250 -5.40 -19.51 6.76
N LYS A 251 -5.37 -19.00 7.98
CA LYS A 251 -5.08 -17.58 8.22
C LYS A 251 -3.60 -17.36 7.97
N PHE A 252 -3.30 -16.47 7.04
CA PHE A 252 -1.93 -16.14 6.66
C PHE A 252 -1.59 -14.70 7.04
N ILE A 253 -0.58 -14.56 7.89
CA ILE A 253 -0.02 -13.30 8.32
C ILE A 253 1.32 -13.11 7.62
N PHE A 254 1.39 -12.13 6.72
CA PHE A 254 2.58 -11.80 5.96
C PHE A 254 3.32 -10.65 6.63
N LEU A 255 4.48 -10.96 7.21
CA LEU A 255 5.33 -10.01 7.95
C LEU A 255 6.20 -9.16 7.04
N GLN A 256 6.30 -9.49 5.77
CA GLN A 256 7.25 -9.00 4.78
C GLN A 256 8.70 -9.44 5.05
N HIS A 257 9.47 -9.55 3.98
CA HIS A 257 10.92 -9.74 3.99
C HIS A 257 11.66 -8.41 3.80
N GLY A 258 11.13 -7.51 3.00
CA GLY A 258 11.68 -6.19 2.72
C GLY A 258 10.59 -5.20 2.36
N ILE A 259 10.77 -3.94 2.73
CA ILE A 259 9.80 -2.88 2.45
C ILE A 259 9.53 -2.80 0.95
N ILE A 260 8.25 -2.91 0.58
CA ILE A 260 7.80 -2.89 -0.81
C ILE A 260 7.77 -1.44 -1.29
N HIS A 261 8.73 -1.05 -2.10
CA HIS A 261 8.86 0.29 -2.66
C HIS A 261 8.68 0.35 -4.18
N ASN A 262 8.83 -0.78 -4.85
CA ASN A 262 8.52 -0.99 -6.26
C ASN A 262 7.14 -1.64 -6.43
N ASP A 263 6.49 -1.50 -7.60
CA ASP A 263 5.19 -2.15 -7.84
C ASP A 263 5.36 -3.67 -8.01
N GLN A 264 4.87 -4.40 -7.02
CA GLN A 264 4.82 -5.86 -6.97
C GLN A 264 3.37 -6.39 -6.96
N SER A 265 2.40 -5.58 -7.38
CA SER A 265 0.98 -5.93 -7.36
C SER A 265 0.64 -7.21 -8.14
N THR A 266 1.44 -7.55 -9.13
CA THR A 266 1.32 -8.81 -9.89
C THR A 266 1.70 -10.04 -9.09
N LEU A 267 2.61 -9.91 -8.12
CA LEU A 267 3.05 -11.00 -7.23
C LEU A 267 2.09 -11.17 -6.03
N PHE A 268 1.50 -10.08 -5.57
CA PHE A 268 0.59 -10.04 -4.43
C PHE A 268 -0.87 -9.92 -4.90
N ARG A 269 -1.39 -10.99 -5.52
CA ARG A 269 -2.77 -11.07 -5.99
C ARG A 269 -3.59 -11.88 -5.01
N PRO A 270 -4.64 -11.30 -4.37
CA PRO A 270 -5.48 -12.02 -3.40
C PRO A 270 -6.12 -13.30 -3.93
N ASP A 271 -6.34 -13.37 -5.25
CA ASP A 271 -6.90 -14.55 -5.91
C ASP A 271 -5.94 -15.76 -5.89
N TRP A 272 -4.63 -15.51 -5.68
CA TRP A 272 -3.58 -16.55 -5.62
C TRP A 272 -2.94 -16.67 -4.25
N LYS A 273 -2.91 -15.57 -3.50
CA LYS A 273 -2.30 -15.48 -2.18
C LYS A 273 -3.26 -14.77 -1.25
N LYS A 274 -4.09 -15.54 -0.55
CA LYS A 274 -4.92 -14.97 0.51
C LYS A 274 -4.01 -14.53 1.65
N ILE A 275 -3.99 -13.25 1.93
CA ILE A 275 -3.25 -12.64 3.03
C ILE A 275 -4.28 -11.99 3.94
N ASP A 276 -4.38 -12.45 5.18
CA ASP A 276 -5.33 -11.93 6.17
C ASP A 276 -4.76 -10.70 6.89
N ILE A 277 -3.44 -10.66 7.11
CA ILE A 277 -2.70 -9.47 7.58
C ILE A 277 -1.46 -9.29 6.72
N PHE A 278 -1.32 -8.11 6.15
CA PHE A 278 -0.17 -7.67 5.38
C PHE A 278 0.48 -6.50 6.13
N LEU A 279 1.63 -6.73 6.75
CA LEU A 279 2.31 -5.68 7.50
C LEU A 279 2.95 -4.64 6.58
N THR A 280 3.06 -3.43 7.07
CA THR A 280 3.85 -2.35 6.46
C THR A 280 4.60 -1.58 7.53
N SER A 281 5.71 -0.99 7.13
CA SER A 281 6.57 -0.22 8.03
C SER A 281 6.46 1.28 7.78
N GLY A 282 6.21 1.69 6.54
CA GLY A 282 6.15 3.07 6.13
C GLY A 282 4.75 3.55 5.79
N VAL A 283 4.51 4.85 5.96
CA VAL A 283 3.23 5.49 5.61
C VAL A 283 2.96 5.41 4.11
N ASP A 284 3.97 5.67 3.29
CA ASP A 284 3.83 5.65 1.83
C ASP A 284 3.65 4.23 1.30
N GLU A 285 4.35 3.26 1.90
CA GLU A 285 4.14 1.84 1.63
C GLU A 285 2.70 1.41 1.94
N TYR A 286 2.20 1.75 3.12
CA TYR A 286 0.82 1.50 3.52
C TYR A 286 -0.18 2.10 2.54
N ASN A 287 0.02 3.36 2.15
CA ASN A 287 -0.83 4.05 1.20
C ASN A 287 -0.76 3.44 -0.21
N SER A 288 0.40 2.95 -0.64
CA SER A 288 0.55 2.24 -1.90
C SER A 288 -0.25 0.93 -1.93
N LEU A 289 -0.24 0.18 -0.84
CA LEU A 289 -0.93 -1.13 -0.74
C LEU A 289 -2.44 -0.98 -0.47
N ALA A 290 -2.82 -0.17 0.50
CA ALA A 290 -4.20 -0.04 0.98
C ALA A 290 -4.95 1.18 0.43
N GLY A 291 -4.25 2.15 -0.17
CA GLY A 291 -4.83 3.40 -0.65
C GLY A 291 -5.74 3.21 -1.87
N GLU A 292 -6.56 4.22 -2.11
CA GLU A 292 -7.45 4.27 -3.27
C GLU A 292 -6.66 4.44 -4.58
N LYS A 293 -7.15 3.83 -5.65
CA LYS A 293 -6.63 3.97 -7.02
C LYS A 293 -5.23 3.39 -7.24
N THR A 294 -4.75 2.58 -6.33
CA THR A 294 -3.49 1.86 -6.49
C THR A 294 -3.70 0.55 -7.26
N THR A 295 -2.60 -0.10 -7.65
CA THR A 295 -2.61 -1.37 -8.39
C THR A 295 -2.91 -2.57 -7.50
N TYR A 296 -2.64 -2.46 -6.19
CA TYR A 296 -2.88 -3.53 -5.24
C TYR A 296 -4.36 -3.69 -4.90
N LYS A 297 -4.78 -4.93 -4.65
CA LYS A 297 -6.18 -5.29 -4.42
C LYS A 297 -6.53 -5.51 -2.94
N PHE A 298 -5.65 -5.17 -2.04
CA PHE A 298 -5.88 -5.23 -0.58
C PHE A 298 -6.55 -3.96 -0.08
N THR A 299 -7.39 -4.10 0.95
CA THR A 299 -8.01 -2.98 1.65
C THR A 299 -7.27 -2.68 2.95
N LYS A 300 -7.72 -1.68 3.70
CA LYS A 300 -7.20 -1.40 5.05
C LYS A 300 -7.56 -2.49 6.07
N LYS A 301 -8.46 -3.43 5.71
CA LYS A 301 -8.75 -4.60 6.53
C LYS A 301 -7.55 -5.53 6.59
N GLU A 302 -6.90 -5.78 5.47
CA GLU A 302 -5.75 -6.67 5.38
C GLU A 302 -4.44 -5.94 5.70
N VAL A 303 -4.22 -4.74 5.16
CA VAL A 303 -2.96 -4.02 5.32
C VAL A 303 -2.90 -3.30 6.66
N LYS A 304 -1.79 -3.49 7.39
CA LYS A 304 -1.58 -2.91 8.72
C LYS A 304 -0.24 -2.20 8.83
N LEU A 305 -0.28 -0.95 9.25
CA LEU A 305 0.91 -0.14 9.53
C LEU A 305 1.33 -0.38 10.99
N THR A 306 2.32 -1.25 11.19
CA THR A 306 2.77 -1.70 12.52
C THR A 306 4.26 -1.45 12.75
N GLY A 307 5.03 -1.21 11.70
CA GLY A 307 6.46 -1.47 11.68
C GLY A 307 6.74 -2.98 11.50
N LEU A 308 7.99 -3.34 11.29
CA LEU A 308 8.43 -4.73 11.13
C LEU A 308 9.02 -5.27 12.44
N PRO A 309 8.77 -6.54 12.82
CA PRO A 309 9.28 -7.12 14.06
C PRO A 309 10.79 -6.97 14.26
N ARG A 310 11.62 -7.15 13.22
CA ARG A 310 13.08 -7.00 13.30
C ARG A 310 13.53 -5.57 13.60
N HIS A 311 12.69 -4.56 13.35
CA HIS A 311 13.02 -3.16 13.64
C HIS A 311 13.20 -2.90 15.14
N ASP A 312 12.52 -3.68 16.01
CA ASP A 312 12.75 -3.58 17.45
C ASP A 312 14.18 -3.99 17.85
N SER A 313 14.74 -4.98 17.13
CA SER A 313 16.13 -5.40 17.33
C SER A 313 17.14 -4.37 16.83
N LEU A 314 16.83 -3.67 15.73
CA LEU A 314 17.71 -2.62 15.20
C LEU A 314 17.89 -1.45 16.16
N LEU A 315 16.86 -1.11 16.95
CA LEU A 315 16.94 0.00 17.91
C LEU A 315 17.68 -0.35 19.23
N LYS A 316 17.98 -1.62 19.47
CA LYS A 316 18.75 -2.02 20.66
C LYS A 316 20.18 -1.51 20.56
N LYS A 317 20.63 -0.80 21.59
CA LYS A 317 22.00 -0.30 21.73
C LYS A 317 22.89 -1.36 22.39
N ASP A 318 23.03 -2.50 21.77
CA ASP A 318 23.77 -3.66 22.26
C ASP A 318 25.02 -3.98 21.41
N ILE A 319 25.25 -3.21 20.36
CA ILE A 319 26.36 -3.38 19.42
C ILE A 319 26.93 -2.00 19.09
N ASP A 320 28.23 -1.86 19.20
CA ASP A 320 28.96 -0.64 18.89
C ASP A 320 29.09 -0.46 17.36
N GLU A 321 29.06 0.79 16.93
CA GLU A 321 29.28 1.16 15.55
C GLU A 321 30.76 1.12 15.20
N GLU A 322 31.08 0.53 14.05
CA GLU A 322 32.43 0.41 13.52
C GLU A 322 32.57 1.25 12.22
N ASN A 323 33.82 1.58 11.88
CA ASN A 323 34.10 2.27 10.60
C ASN A 323 33.91 1.32 9.41
N ILE A 324 32.67 0.90 9.16
CA ILE A 324 32.31 0.00 8.07
C ILE A 324 31.53 0.78 7.02
N ILE A 325 31.95 0.63 5.75
CA ILE A 325 31.16 0.97 4.56
C ILE A 325 30.56 -0.34 4.06
N LEU A 326 29.25 -0.47 4.17
CA LEU A 326 28.50 -1.65 3.74
C LEU A 326 28.01 -1.48 2.30
N VAL A 327 28.39 -2.38 1.42
CA VAL A 327 28.02 -2.37 0.01
C VAL A 327 27.07 -3.53 -0.28
N MET A 328 25.80 -3.22 -0.58
CA MET A 328 24.73 -4.21 -0.78
C MET A 328 23.98 -3.99 -2.08
N PRO A 329 24.44 -4.51 -3.21
CA PRO A 329 23.79 -4.35 -4.49
C PRO A 329 22.56 -5.25 -4.65
N THR A 330 21.55 -4.74 -5.38
CA THR A 330 20.40 -5.52 -5.81
C THR A 330 20.80 -6.44 -6.97
N TRP A 331 20.26 -7.64 -6.98
CA TRP A 331 20.46 -8.59 -8.08
C TRP A 331 19.74 -8.16 -9.37
N ARG A 332 20.16 -8.75 -10.52
CA ARG A 332 19.53 -8.52 -11.84
C ARG A 332 19.03 -9.85 -12.39
N PRO A 333 17.72 -10.03 -12.69
CA PRO A 333 17.16 -11.30 -13.17
C PRO A 333 17.82 -11.80 -14.46
N ASN A 334 18.14 -10.88 -15.37
CA ASN A 334 18.75 -11.18 -16.65
C ASN A 334 20.21 -11.64 -16.58
N LEU A 335 20.83 -11.51 -15.40
CA LEU A 335 22.20 -11.93 -15.13
C LEU A 335 22.28 -13.26 -14.35
N LEU A 336 21.14 -13.88 -14.09
CA LEU A 336 21.07 -15.09 -13.30
C LEU A 336 20.64 -16.28 -14.14
N GLY A 337 21.38 -17.38 -14.01
CA GLY A 337 21.01 -18.68 -14.58
C GLY A 337 19.81 -19.33 -13.88
N LYS A 338 19.43 -20.50 -14.36
CA LYS A 338 18.31 -21.28 -13.80
C LYS A 338 18.58 -21.66 -12.35
N VAL A 339 17.52 -21.73 -11.57
CA VAL A 339 17.58 -22.24 -10.20
C VAL A 339 17.89 -23.74 -10.25
N THR A 340 18.94 -24.15 -9.57
CA THR A 340 19.34 -25.56 -9.46
C THR A 340 18.86 -26.16 -8.13
N SER A 341 19.02 -25.45 -7.01
CA SER A 341 18.57 -25.89 -5.69
C SER A 341 18.55 -24.69 -4.71
N GLY A 342 17.45 -24.44 -4.02
CA GLY A 342 17.35 -23.35 -3.04
C GLY A 342 17.68 -21.98 -3.66
N THR A 343 18.76 -21.34 -3.20
CA THR A 343 19.32 -20.11 -3.79
C THR A 343 20.40 -20.37 -4.83
N SER A 344 20.83 -21.64 -5.02
CA SER A 344 21.84 -22.02 -6.00
C SER A 344 21.32 -21.87 -7.42
N ARG A 345 22.19 -21.37 -8.30
CA ARG A 345 21.87 -21.10 -9.71
C ARG A 345 23.02 -21.52 -10.61
N GLU A 346 22.68 -21.82 -11.86
CA GLU A 346 23.69 -21.96 -12.92
C GLU A 346 24.40 -20.62 -13.09
N LEU A 347 25.73 -20.66 -13.26
CA LEU A 347 26.52 -19.48 -13.64
C LEU A 347 26.29 -19.20 -15.13
N LEU A 348 25.93 -17.96 -15.45
CA LEU A 348 25.86 -17.52 -16.84
C LEU A 348 27.28 -17.16 -17.31
N PRO A 349 27.70 -17.64 -18.51
CA PRO A 349 28.93 -17.17 -19.12
C PRO A 349 28.85 -15.65 -19.32
N ASP A 350 29.99 -14.99 -19.31
CA ASP A 350 30.13 -13.53 -19.52
C ASP A 350 29.56 -12.62 -18.41
N PHE A 351 29.26 -13.12 -17.21
CA PHE A 351 28.82 -12.26 -16.11
C PHE A 351 29.80 -11.10 -15.86
N GLN A 352 31.11 -11.36 -15.88
CA GLN A 352 32.18 -10.35 -15.69
C GLN A 352 32.10 -9.20 -16.72
N ASN A 353 31.61 -9.49 -17.92
CA ASN A 353 31.46 -8.50 -18.98
C ASN A 353 30.19 -7.66 -18.89
N SER A 354 29.28 -8.00 -17.96
CA SER A 354 28.07 -7.22 -17.74
C SER A 354 28.37 -5.82 -17.21
N GLU A 355 27.55 -4.85 -17.57
CA GLU A 355 27.61 -3.48 -17.03
C GLU A 355 27.55 -3.50 -15.48
N TYR A 356 26.76 -4.40 -14.92
CA TYR A 356 26.60 -4.59 -13.50
C TYR A 356 27.91 -5.01 -12.82
N ALA A 357 28.56 -6.07 -13.30
CA ALA A 357 29.82 -6.55 -12.72
C ALA A 357 30.92 -5.51 -12.87
N LYS A 358 31.03 -4.88 -14.05
CA LYS A 358 32.02 -3.82 -14.31
C LYS A 358 31.86 -2.61 -13.39
N ALA A 359 30.64 -2.09 -13.23
CA ALA A 359 30.40 -0.90 -12.41
C ALA A 359 30.75 -1.15 -10.93
N TRP A 360 30.36 -2.29 -10.36
CA TRP A 360 30.70 -2.63 -8.98
C TRP A 360 32.18 -2.94 -8.80
N THR A 361 32.81 -3.64 -9.74
CA THR A 361 34.25 -3.92 -9.71
C THR A 361 35.05 -2.62 -9.82
N GLU A 362 34.68 -1.71 -10.73
CA GLU A 362 35.33 -0.41 -10.90
C GLU A 362 35.30 0.41 -9.61
N LEU A 363 34.13 0.51 -8.96
CA LEU A 363 34.00 1.22 -7.69
C LEU A 363 34.89 0.56 -6.62
N LEU A 364 34.78 -0.75 -6.42
CA LEU A 364 35.42 -1.47 -5.31
C LEU A 364 36.93 -1.64 -5.53
N SER A 365 37.41 -1.59 -6.77
CA SER A 365 38.84 -1.67 -7.12
C SER A 365 39.50 -0.30 -7.29
N SER A 366 38.75 0.80 -7.06
CA SER A 366 39.27 2.15 -7.23
C SER A 366 40.42 2.43 -6.26
N ALA A 367 41.58 2.88 -6.79
CA ALA A 367 42.71 3.32 -5.99
C ALA A 367 42.36 4.49 -5.07
N SER A 368 41.49 5.38 -5.51
CA SER A 368 41.00 6.51 -4.68
C SER A 368 40.19 6.00 -3.49
N LEU A 369 39.34 4.98 -3.67
CA LEU A 369 38.60 4.35 -2.58
C LEU A 369 39.56 3.67 -1.60
N TYR A 370 40.52 2.88 -2.08
CA TYR A 370 41.50 2.21 -1.26
C TYR A 370 42.27 3.22 -0.39
N ASN A 371 42.77 4.30 -0.97
CA ASN A 371 43.50 5.32 -0.24
C ASN A 371 42.64 6.02 0.82
N LEU A 372 41.39 6.32 0.48
CA LEU A 372 40.44 6.95 1.40
C LEU A 372 40.19 6.07 2.63
N ILE A 373 39.84 4.79 2.44
CA ILE A 373 39.53 3.88 3.54
C ILE A 373 40.77 3.58 4.40
N LYS A 374 41.91 3.40 3.77
CA LYS A 374 43.19 3.13 4.47
C LYS A 374 43.58 4.30 5.37
N ASN A 375 43.52 5.53 4.88
CA ASN A 375 43.93 6.72 5.61
C ASN A 375 43.00 7.06 6.78
N GLU A 376 41.71 6.73 6.68
CA GLU A 376 40.69 7.08 7.67
C GLU A 376 40.27 5.87 8.55
N GLY A 377 40.90 4.73 8.37
CA GLY A 377 40.65 3.53 9.20
C GLY A 377 39.26 2.89 8.94
N TYR A 378 38.74 3.02 7.74
CA TYR A 378 37.54 2.33 7.35
C TYR A 378 37.83 0.97 6.71
N ARG A 379 36.83 0.08 6.72
CA ARG A 379 36.84 -1.18 5.97
C ARG A 379 35.57 -1.30 5.15
N ILE A 380 35.64 -1.99 4.03
CA ILE A 380 34.51 -2.24 3.16
C ILE A 380 34.05 -3.68 3.35
N ILE A 381 32.74 -3.84 3.57
CA ILE A 381 32.07 -5.12 3.52
C ILE A 381 31.19 -5.16 2.28
N PHE A 382 31.48 -6.06 1.38
CA PHE A 382 30.64 -6.36 0.22
C PHE A 382 29.72 -7.53 0.56
N PHE A 383 28.41 -7.25 0.60
CA PHE A 383 27.37 -8.22 0.95
C PHE A 383 26.38 -8.34 -0.20
N PRO A 384 26.68 -9.13 -1.25
CA PRO A 384 25.81 -9.31 -2.39
C PRO A 384 24.55 -10.07 -2.00
N HIS A 385 23.41 -9.76 -2.66
CA HIS A 385 22.15 -10.46 -2.47
C HIS A 385 22.34 -11.99 -2.60
N ALA A 386 21.58 -12.79 -1.85
CA ALA A 386 21.69 -14.25 -1.82
C ALA A 386 21.71 -14.91 -3.24
N ASN A 387 20.92 -14.38 -4.17
CA ASN A 387 20.92 -14.83 -5.57
C ASN A 387 22.23 -14.55 -6.32
N MET A 388 23.07 -13.63 -5.83
CA MET A 388 24.37 -13.25 -6.41
C MET A 388 25.55 -13.96 -5.75
N GLN A 389 25.34 -14.64 -4.66
CA GLN A 389 26.39 -15.36 -3.93
C GLN A 389 27.21 -16.33 -4.82
N PRO A 390 26.58 -17.12 -5.75
CA PRO A 390 27.32 -17.98 -6.66
C PRO A 390 28.27 -17.25 -7.63
N TYR A 391 28.07 -15.92 -7.81
CA TYR A 391 28.85 -15.10 -8.75
C TYR A 391 29.94 -14.29 -8.07
N ILE A 392 30.21 -14.48 -6.77
CA ILE A 392 31.17 -13.66 -6.02
C ILE A 392 32.58 -13.73 -6.62
N SER A 393 33.02 -14.92 -7.02
CA SER A 393 34.34 -15.13 -7.66
C SER A 393 34.49 -14.38 -8.97
N GLU A 394 33.37 -14.10 -9.64
CA GLU A 394 33.35 -13.42 -10.93
C GLU A 394 33.60 -11.90 -10.85
N PHE A 395 33.55 -11.32 -9.64
CA PHE A 395 33.77 -9.87 -9.45
C PHE A 395 35.25 -9.48 -9.43
N ASN A 396 36.20 -10.43 -9.27
CA ASN A 396 37.64 -10.14 -9.17
C ASN A 396 37.97 -9.00 -8.19
N LEU A 397 37.44 -9.05 -6.98
CA LEU A 397 37.59 -7.98 -5.98
C LEU A 397 38.97 -8.03 -5.34
N PRO A 398 39.57 -6.84 -5.01
CA PRO A 398 40.81 -6.76 -4.27
C PRO A 398 40.71 -7.39 -2.86
N GLU A 399 41.82 -7.91 -2.33
CA GLU A 399 41.92 -8.57 -1.01
C GLU A 399 41.45 -7.70 0.17
N HIS A 400 41.53 -6.39 0.06
CA HIS A 400 41.09 -5.46 1.10
C HIS A 400 39.57 -5.31 1.21
N ILE A 401 38.80 -5.89 0.27
CA ILE A 401 37.34 -5.94 0.31
C ILE A 401 36.90 -7.19 1.07
N SER A 402 36.29 -7.03 2.22
CA SER A 402 35.74 -8.15 2.98
C SER A 402 34.43 -8.60 2.35
N ILE A 403 34.34 -9.83 1.90
CA ILE A 403 33.11 -10.41 1.36
C ILE A 403 32.39 -11.13 2.49
N GLN A 404 31.13 -10.83 2.69
CA GLN A 404 30.29 -11.49 3.69
C GLN A 404 28.95 -11.96 3.08
N SER A 405 28.34 -12.91 3.75
CA SER A 405 27.07 -13.54 3.40
C SER A 405 26.23 -13.75 4.66
N HIS A 406 25.03 -14.26 4.49
CA HIS A 406 24.17 -14.64 5.60
C HIS A 406 24.68 -15.77 6.49
N TYR A 407 25.77 -16.47 6.07
CA TYR A 407 26.46 -17.46 6.91
C TYR A 407 27.43 -16.81 7.91
N ASP A 408 27.79 -15.55 7.71
CA ASP A 408 28.81 -14.85 8.52
C ASP A 408 28.23 -14.10 9.72
N GLY A 409 26.94 -14.26 9.98
CA GLY A 409 26.25 -13.68 11.13
C GLY A 409 24.96 -12.95 10.78
N SER A 410 24.36 -12.33 11.80
CA SER A 410 23.07 -11.60 11.63
C SER A 410 23.24 -10.34 10.79
N ILE A 411 22.38 -10.20 9.79
CA ILE A 411 22.33 -9.00 8.96
C ILE A 411 21.89 -7.76 9.77
N GLN A 412 21.08 -7.94 10.81
CA GLN A 412 20.65 -6.87 11.71
C GLN A 412 21.85 -6.32 12.47
N SER A 413 22.73 -7.20 12.93
CA SER A 413 23.99 -6.81 13.57
C SER A 413 24.92 -6.06 12.62
N LEU A 414 24.96 -6.46 11.37
CA LEU A 414 25.77 -5.81 10.34
C LEU A 414 25.28 -4.38 10.06
N PHE A 415 23.96 -4.14 9.99
CA PHE A 415 23.40 -2.79 9.86
C PHE A 415 23.77 -1.91 11.07
N LYS A 416 23.70 -2.45 12.29
CA LYS A 416 24.06 -1.72 13.50
C LYS A 416 25.55 -1.35 13.55
N ARG A 417 26.44 -2.27 13.15
CA ARG A 417 27.88 -2.03 13.11
C ARG A 417 28.30 -1.06 12.02
N SER A 418 27.61 -1.04 10.89
CA SER A 418 27.99 -0.22 9.72
C SER A 418 27.67 1.25 9.93
N LYS A 419 28.58 2.14 9.50
CA LYS A 419 28.38 3.60 9.51
C LYS A 419 27.73 4.13 8.25
N ILE A 420 28.06 3.58 7.09
CA ILE A 420 27.65 4.08 5.77
C ILE A 420 27.19 2.90 4.94
N MET A 421 26.17 3.10 4.10
CA MET A 421 25.75 2.12 3.11
C MET A 421 25.84 2.68 1.69
N ILE A 422 26.35 1.86 0.77
CA ILE A 422 26.24 2.04 -0.66
C ILE A 422 25.36 0.92 -1.19
N THR A 423 24.29 1.28 -1.90
CA THR A 423 23.40 0.35 -2.55
C THR A 423 22.92 0.92 -3.89
N ASP A 424 22.02 0.23 -4.58
CA ASP A 424 21.43 0.73 -5.84
C ASP A 424 19.90 0.89 -5.72
N TYR A 425 19.15 -0.22 -5.76
CA TYR A 425 17.69 -0.25 -5.71
C TYR A 425 17.16 -1.12 -4.56
N SER A 426 18.01 -1.50 -3.61
CA SER A 426 17.67 -2.45 -2.57
C SER A 426 16.81 -1.83 -1.46
N SER A 427 15.86 -2.62 -0.96
CA SER A 427 15.06 -2.27 0.22
C SER A 427 15.88 -2.19 1.51
N VAL A 428 17.10 -2.73 1.56
CA VAL A 428 17.99 -2.64 2.75
C VAL A 428 18.38 -1.20 3.09
N ALA A 429 18.26 -0.26 2.12
CA ALA A 429 18.43 1.17 2.37
C ALA A 429 17.46 1.70 3.44
N PHE A 430 16.28 1.10 3.54
CA PHE A 430 15.28 1.48 4.53
C PHE A 430 15.70 1.11 5.96
N GLU A 431 16.47 0.02 6.14
CA GLU A 431 17.01 -0.37 7.45
C GLU A 431 18.04 0.66 7.94
N MET A 432 18.93 1.11 7.05
CA MET A 432 19.89 2.15 7.38
C MET A 432 19.22 3.50 7.67
N ALA A 433 18.21 3.85 6.87
CA ALA A 433 17.38 5.04 7.11
C ALA A 433 16.63 4.95 8.44
N TYR A 434 16.14 3.75 8.81
CA TYR A 434 15.52 3.51 10.12
C TYR A 434 16.49 3.76 11.27
N LEU A 435 17.79 3.52 11.06
CA LEU A 435 18.87 3.79 12.00
C LEU A 435 19.42 5.23 11.93
N ASN A 436 18.90 6.09 11.03
CA ASN A 436 19.44 7.41 10.69
C ASN A 436 20.90 7.38 10.22
N LYS A 437 21.29 6.34 9.50
CA LYS A 437 22.64 6.19 8.96
C LYS A 437 22.72 6.63 7.51
N PRO A 438 23.84 7.20 7.06
CA PRO A 438 24.04 7.64 5.68
C PRO A 438 23.88 6.51 4.68
N VAL A 439 23.10 6.79 3.62
CA VAL A 439 22.91 5.91 2.48
C VAL A 439 23.33 6.65 1.20
N CYS A 440 23.91 5.92 0.26
CA CYS A 440 24.22 6.38 -1.08
C CYS A 440 23.64 5.39 -2.10
N TYR A 441 22.95 5.90 -3.12
CA TYR A 441 22.40 5.09 -4.20
C TYR A 441 23.29 5.22 -5.43
N TYR A 442 23.95 4.11 -5.83
CA TYR A 442 24.74 4.01 -7.04
C TYR A 442 23.93 3.38 -8.16
N GLN A 443 23.28 4.21 -8.98
CA GLN A 443 22.29 3.82 -10.02
C GLN A 443 22.82 4.04 -11.43
N PHE A 444 23.86 3.34 -11.84
CA PHE A 444 24.49 3.42 -13.15
C PHE A 444 23.59 2.95 -14.30
N ASP A 445 22.64 2.02 -14.02
CA ASP A 445 21.78 1.36 -15.00
C ASP A 445 20.28 1.69 -14.85
N GLU A 446 19.91 2.87 -14.31
CA GLU A 446 18.53 3.23 -13.96
C GLU A 446 17.51 2.96 -15.09
N LYS A 447 17.85 3.35 -16.32
CA LYS A 447 16.96 3.13 -17.48
C LYS A 447 16.72 1.65 -17.75
N GLN A 448 17.76 0.83 -17.63
CA GLN A 448 17.68 -0.61 -17.91
C GLN A 448 16.95 -1.36 -16.80
N PHE A 449 17.16 -0.97 -15.55
CA PHE A 449 16.57 -1.63 -14.38
C PHE A 449 15.04 -1.65 -14.44
N PHE A 450 14.40 -0.51 -14.78
CA PHE A 450 12.95 -0.41 -14.86
C PHE A 450 12.36 -0.79 -16.22
N THR A 451 13.15 -0.84 -17.30
CA THR A 451 12.64 -1.19 -18.65
C THR A 451 12.83 -2.66 -19.01
N LYS A 452 13.87 -3.31 -18.50
CA LYS A 452 14.16 -4.74 -18.78
C LYS A 452 13.53 -5.71 -17.77
N GLY A 453 12.62 -5.23 -16.91
CA GLY A 453 11.65 -6.08 -16.25
C GLY A 453 12.06 -6.68 -14.91
N HIS A 454 12.94 -6.04 -14.13
CA HIS A 454 13.14 -6.51 -12.75
C HIS A 454 11.91 -6.18 -11.89
N TYR A 455 11.53 -4.90 -11.83
CA TYR A 455 10.30 -4.41 -11.18
C TYR A 455 9.70 -3.25 -11.98
N ASN A 456 8.39 -3.08 -11.89
CA ASN A 456 7.75 -1.84 -12.30
C ASN A 456 8.04 -0.76 -11.27
N LYS A 457 8.14 0.50 -11.73
CA LYS A 457 8.32 1.65 -10.83
C LYS A 457 7.12 1.74 -9.88
N GLY A 458 7.39 1.79 -8.57
CA GLY A 458 6.37 1.93 -7.52
C GLY A 458 6.17 3.39 -7.10
N TYR A 459 5.79 3.57 -5.83
CA TYR A 459 5.55 4.90 -5.25
C TYR A 459 6.85 5.65 -4.89
N PHE A 460 7.95 4.93 -4.71
CA PHE A 460 9.19 5.47 -4.19
C PHE A 460 10.06 6.03 -5.30
N ASP A 461 10.43 7.30 -5.18
CA ASP A 461 11.38 7.95 -6.07
C ASP A 461 12.68 8.23 -5.30
N TYR A 462 13.78 7.66 -5.77
CA TYR A 462 15.06 7.71 -5.06
C TYR A 462 15.60 9.14 -4.90
N ARG A 463 15.31 10.07 -5.85
CA ARG A 463 15.79 11.46 -5.79
C ARG A 463 14.94 12.33 -4.88
N SER A 464 13.61 12.20 -4.96
CA SER A 464 12.69 13.04 -4.18
C SER A 464 12.31 12.44 -2.83
N SER A 465 12.30 11.09 -2.68
CA SER A 465 11.89 10.37 -1.47
C SER A 465 13.03 9.58 -0.83
N GLY A 466 14.15 9.38 -1.53
CA GLY A 466 15.30 8.59 -1.07
C GLY A 466 15.97 9.18 0.19
N PHE A 467 16.62 8.30 0.92
CA PHE A 467 17.28 8.59 2.21
C PHE A 467 18.76 8.97 2.06
N GLY A 468 19.17 9.30 0.86
CA GLY A 468 20.53 9.70 0.52
C GLY A 468 20.61 10.13 -0.95
N PRO A 469 21.78 10.62 -1.38
CA PRO A 469 21.97 11.06 -2.76
C PRO A 469 22.03 9.89 -3.75
N VAL A 470 21.69 10.17 -5.01
CA VAL A 470 21.74 9.23 -6.12
C VAL A 470 22.85 9.65 -7.08
N PHE A 471 23.77 8.75 -7.36
CA PHE A 471 24.85 8.91 -8.31
C PHE A 471 24.80 7.82 -9.39
N ASN A 472 25.25 8.16 -10.56
CA ASN A 472 25.38 7.24 -11.70
C ASN A 472 26.82 6.98 -12.12
N THR A 473 27.79 7.61 -11.43
CA THR A 473 29.23 7.46 -11.68
C THR A 473 29.99 7.11 -10.39
N VAL A 474 31.14 6.48 -10.55
CA VAL A 474 32.05 6.14 -9.45
C VAL A 474 32.57 7.39 -8.75
N GLU A 475 32.92 8.44 -9.49
CA GLU A 475 33.44 9.70 -8.96
C GLU A 475 32.45 10.35 -7.98
N GLY A 476 31.17 10.38 -8.32
CA GLY A 476 30.12 10.93 -7.45
C GLY A 476 30.01 10.16 -6.13
N VAL A 477 30.11 8.82 -6.17
CA VAL A 477 30.12 7.98 -4.97
C VAL A 477 31.36 8.24 -4.13
N LEU A 478 32.52 8.36 -4.74
CA LEU A 478 33.79 8.64 -4.05
C LEU A 478 33.81 10.02 -3.38
N GLU A 479 33.28 11.04 -4.06
CA GLU A 479 33.12 12.38 -3.51
C GLU A 479 32.18 12.37 -2.29
N PHE A 480 31.07 11.68 -2.38
CA PHE A 480 30.15 11.48 -1.26
C PHE A 480 30.84 10.83 -0.07
N LEU A 481 31.56 9.72 -0.29
CA LEU A 481 32.29 9.02 0.77
C LEU A 481 33.36 9.92 1.41
N HIS A 482 34.11 10.65 0.61
CA HIS A 482 35.10 11.61 1.10
C HIS A 482 34.46 12.65 2.02
N ASN A 483 33.33 13.22 1.62
CA ASN A 483 32.64 14.22 2.43
C ASN A 483 32.11 13.64 3.74
N ILE A 484 31.44 12.47 3.73
CA ILE A 484 30.91 11.81 4.92
C ILE A 484 32.03 11.45 5.91
N ILE A 485 33.09 10.83 5.44
CA ILE A 485 34.22 10.40 6.26
C ILE A 485 34.90 11.59 6.93
N LYS A 486 34.93 12.75 6.28
CA LYS A 486 35.40 14.01 6.82
C LYS A 486 34.37 14.75 7.70
N GLY A 487 33.29 14.11 8.07
CA GLY A 487 32.25 14.68 8.92
C GLY A 487 31.35 15.70 8.23
N ARG A 488 31.33 15.74 6.90
CA ARG A 488 30.47 16.62 6.10
C ARG A 488 29.36 15.78 5.42
N TYR A 489 28.16 15.86 5.93
CA TYR A 489 27.01 15.21 5.30
C TYR A 489 26.03 16.26 4.73
N PRO A 490 26.23 16.70 3.48
CA PRO A 490 25.32 17.66 2.85
C PRO A 490 23.89 17.10 2.82
N ASN A 491 22.92 17.96 3.18
CA ASN A 491 21.48 17.63 3.18
C ASN A 491 21.08 16.49 4.15
N SER A 492 21.86 16.19 5.19
CA SER A 492 21.49 15.17 6.18
C SER A 492 20.12 15.42 6.80
N ASP A 493 19.79 16.67 7.11
CA ASP A 493 18.50 17.09 7.65
C ASP A 493 17.31 16.76 6.73
N ILE A 494 17.51 16.80 5.41
CA ILE A 494 16.49 16.41 4.43
C ILE A 494 16.26 14.90 4.50
N TYR A 495 17.34 14.11 4.54
CA TYR A 495 17.25 12.64 4.56
C TYR A 495 16.68 12.13 5.89
N GLU A 496 17.05 12.74 7.01
CA GLU A 496 16.49 12.46 8.32
C GLU A 496 14.97 12.77 8.38
N LYS A 497 14.56 13.93 7.85
CA LYS A 497 13.13 14.29 7.74
C LYS A 497 12.36 13.30 6.87
N ARG A 498 12.94 12.85 5.75
CA ARG A 498 12.32 11.83 4.89
C ARG A 498 12.15 10.52 5.64
N ALA A 499 13.18 10.06 6.37
CA ALA A 499 13.11 8.86 7.19
C ALA A 499 12.05 9.00 8.31
N ALA A 500 12.02 10.14 9.01
CA ALA A 500 11.05 10.41 10.07
C ALA A 500 9.59 10.44 9.55
N ASN A 501 9.37 11.00 8.37
CA ASN A 501 8.06 11.02 7.72
C ASN A 501 7.62 9.64 7.22
N PHE A 502 8.58 8.83 6.77
CA PHE A 502 8.30 7.49 6.27
C PHE A 502 7.98 6.52 7.39
N PHE A 503 8.75 6.52 8.49
CA PHE A 503 8.63 5.60 9.62
C PHE A 503 7.89 6.22 10.81
N PRO A 504 6.59 5.99 10.97
CA PRO A 504 5.83 6.56 12.09
C PRO A 504 6.16 5.88 13.43
N TYR A 505 6.73 4.67 13.40
CA TYR A 505 7.04 3.87 14.58
C TYR A 505 8.51 3.55 14.66
N ARG A 506 9.21 4.23 15.57
CA ARG A 506 10.63 4.04 15.91
C ARG A 506 10.80 3.97 17.44
N ASP A 507 9.97 3.13 18.06
CA ASP A 507 9.79 3.09 19.53
C ASP A 507 10.10 1.72 20.16
N GLY A 508 10.59 0.76 19.35
CA GLY A 508 10.93 -0.60 19.83
C GLY A 508 9.71 -1.44 20.21
N LYS A 509 8.50 -1.12 19.68
CA LYS A 509 7.25 -1.80 19.99
C LYS A 509 6.55 -2.40 18.76
N CYS A 510 7.30 -2.72 17.73
CA CYS A 510 6.74 -3.29 16.51
C CYS A 510 6.19 -4.70 16.77
N CYS A 511 6.93 -5.55 17.48
CA CYS A 511 6.46 -6.90 17.85
C CYS A 511 5.16 -6.86 18.67
N GLU A 512 5.06 -5.93 19.63
CA GLU A 512 3.85 -5.73 20.44
C GLU A 512 2.64 -5.39 19.54
N ARG A 513 2.78 -4.38 18.66
CA ARG A 513 1.72 -3.98 17.73
C ARG A 513 1.32 -5.09 16.76
N VAL A 514 2.29 -5.86 16.28
CA VAL A 514 2.04 -6.99 15.38
C VAL A 514 1.24 -8.08 16.11
N LEU A 515 1.66 -8.46 17.31
CA LEU A 515 0.95 -9.45 18.11
C LEU A 515 -0.48 -9.02 18.43
N ASP A 516 -0.67 -7.77 18.86
CA ASP A 516 -2.01 -7.19 19.11
C ASP A 516 -2.90 -7.22 17.86
N THR A 517 -2.29 -6.94 16.70
CA THR A 517 -2.99 -6.97 15.41
C THR A 517 -3.44 -8.40 15.06
N ILE A 518 -2.61 -9.40 15.31
CA ILE A 518 -2.91 -10.82 15.09
C ILE A 518 -4.03 -11.29 16.03
N ILE A 519 -3.98 -10.93 17.31
CA ILE A 519 -5.01 -11.29 18.30
C ILE A 519 -6.37 -10.65 17.90
N LYS A 520 -6.37 -9.41 17.44
CA LYS A 520 -7.60 -8.73 17.00
C LYS A 520 -8.20 -9.30 15.73
N LEU A 521 -7.46 -10.10 14.96
CA LEU A 521 -7.96 -10.72 13.74
C LEU A 521 -9.18 -11.62 14.01
N GLU A 522 -9.24 -12.29 15.16
CA GLU A 522 -10.30 -13.26 15.52
C GLU A 522 -11.41 -12.67 16.38
N GLN A 523 -11.25 -11.45 16.86
CA GLN A 523 -12.29 -10.82 17.68
C GLN A 523 -13.55 -10.57 16.83
N PRO A 524 -14.72 -11.06 17.26
CA PRO A 524 -15.96 -10.84 16.55
C PRO A 524 -16.30 -9.36 16.50
N ARG A 525 -16.96 -8.93 15.42
CA ARG A 525 -17.50 -7.59 15.33
C ARG A 525 -18.83 -7.53 16.08
N VAL A 526 -18.87 -6.76 17.15
CA VAL A 526 -20.08 -6.64 17.99
C VAL A 526 -21.07 -5.60 17.43
N THR A 527 -20.55 -4.50 16.86
CA THR A 527 -21.35 -3.40 16.30
C THR A 527 -20.68 -2.78 15.08
N GLN A 528 -21.49 -2.21 14.20
CA GLN A 528 -20.96 -1.33 13.17
C GLN A 528 -20.44 -0.03 13.83
N CYS A 529 -19.18 0.30 13.58
CA CYS A 529 -18.57 1.47 14.20
C CYS A 529 -19.10 2.75 13.56
N SER A 530 -19.41 3.76 14.36
CA SER A 530 -19.81 5.09 13.87
C SER A 530 -18.76 5.72 12.94
N THR A 531 -17.49 5.40 13.15
CA THR A 531 -16.39 5.83 12.29
C THR A 531 -16.49 5.29 10.84
N ASP A 532 -17.21 4.18 10.61
CA ASP A 532 -17.43 3.64 9.27
C ASP A 532 -18.27 4.61 8.42
N TYR A 533 -19.25 5.30 9.03
CA TYR A 533 -20.03 6.33 8.36
C TYR A 533 -19.15 7.52 7.93
N LEU A 534 -18.24 7.96 8.81
CA LEU A 534 -17.32 9.05 8.49
C LEU A 534 -16.35 8.69 7.37
N LYS A 535 -15.80 7.47 7.36
CA LYS A 535 -14.95 6.98 6.28
C LYS A 535 -15.70 6.97 4.95
N TRP A 536 -16.94 6.46 4.97
CA TRP A 536 -17.76 6.34 3.77
C TRP A 536 -18.24 7.69 3.26
N ALA A 537 -18.56 8.63 4.17
CA ALA A 537 -18.86 10.02 3.82
C ALA A 537 -17.65 10.76 3.23
N ALA A 538 -16.48 10.55 3.83
CA ALA A 538 -15.23 11.12 3.32
C ALA A 538 -14.83 10.57 1.95
N HIS A 539 -15.15 9.31 1.66
CA HIS A 539 -14.97 8.73 0.34
C HIS A 539 -15.86 9.40 -0.69
N ALA A 540 -17.16 9.54 -0.41
CA ALA A 540 -18.10 10.25 -1.29
C ALA A 540 -17.65 11.69 -1.56
N TYR A 541 -17.19 12.39 -0.54
CA TYR A 541 -16.61 13.72 -0.69
C TYR A 541 -15.41 13.75 -1.65
N LYS A 542 -14.47 12.79 -1.50
CA LYS A 542 -13.27 12.72 -2.35
C LYS A 542 -13.58 12.39 -3.80
N THR A 543 -14.64 11.64 -4.06
CA THR A 543 -15.09 11.29 -5.41
C THR A 543 -15.98 12.36 -6.05
N GLY A 544 -16.27 13.46 -5.33
CA GLY A 544 -17.12 14.55 -5.80
C GLY A 544 -18.62 14.24 -5.73
N ASP A 545 -19.03 13.12 -5.12
CA ASP A 545 -20.42 12.78 -4.86
C ASP A 545 -20.91 13.51 -3.59
N TYR A 546 -21.15 14.81 -3.71
CA TYR A 546 -21.52 15.66 -2.59
C TYR A 546 -22.90 15.32 -2.01
N ILE A 547 -23.83 14.76 -2.82
CA ILE A 547 -25.15 14.34 -2.34
C ILE A 547 -24.99 13.19 -1.34
N SER A 548 -24.27 12.13 -1.73
CA SER A 548 -24.01 11.02 -0.83
C SER A 548 -23.14 11.43 0.36
N ALA A 549 -22.14 12.29 0.15
CA ALA A 549 -21.30 12.81 1.24
C ALA A 549 -22.14 13.52 2.29
N ARG A 550 -23.01 14.49 1.88
CA ARG A 550 -23.94 15.19 2.75
C ARG A 550 -24.82 14.23 3.54
N SER A 551 -25.56 13.36 2.85
CA SER A 551 -26.48 12.42 3.48
C SER A 551 -25.80 11.53 4.53
N ARG A 552 -24.58 11.05 4.24
CA ARG A 552 -23.80 10.20 5.15
C ARG A 552 -23.25 10.95 6.35
N TYR A 553 -22.79 12.19 6.16
CA TYR A 553 -22.38 13.06 7.26
C TYR A 553 -23.57 13.42 8.17
N GLU A 554 -24.73 13.74 7.58
CA GLU A 554 -25.94 14.05 8.36
C GLU A 554 -26.38 12.84 9.20
N LYS A 555 -26.43 11.65 8.62
CA LYS A 555 -26.75 10.41 9.37
C LYS A 555 -25.78 10.16 10.53
N TYR A 556 -24.51 10.44 10.33
CA TYR A 556 -23.53 10.34 11.41
C TYR A 556 -23.79 11.37 12.50
N PHE A 557 -24.00 12.62 12.13
CA PHE A 557 -24.18 13.72 13.07
C PHE A 557 -25.51 13.63 13.83
N ILE A 558 -26.59 13.14 13.18
CA ILE A 558 -27.90 12.95 13.82
C ILE A 558 -27.85 11.82 14.86
N ASN A 559 -27.16 10.72 14.57
CA ASN A 559 -27.07 9.59 15.46
C ASN A 559 -26.18 9.82 16.70
N HIS A 560 -25.42 10.91 16.72
CA HIS A 560 -24.53 11.28 17.81
C HIS A 560 -25.00 12.61 18.40
N ASN A 561 -26.10 12.57 19.15
CA ASN A 561 -26.79 13.73 19.75
C ASN A 561 -25.92 14.61 20.65
N ASP A 562 -24.67 14.24 20.91
CA ASP A 562 -23.76 14.96 21.79
C ASP A 562 -22.72 15.76 21.03
N SER A 563 -22.89 17.06 21.14
CA SER A 563 -21.87 18.10 20.90
C SER A 563 -20.95 17.92 19.68
N TRP A 564 -21.22 18.66 18.66
CA TRP A 564 -20.30 18.99 17.55
C TRP A 564 -18.86 19.30 18.02
N ALA A 565 -18.60 19.34 19.31
CA ALA A 565 -17.34 19.68 19.95
C ALA A 565 -16.28 18.60 19.85
N THR A 566 -16.67 17.35 19.60
CA THR A 566 -15.77 16.18 19.59
C THR A 566 -15.32 15.76 18.18
N TYR A 567 -15.82 16.45 17.13
CA TYR A 567 -15.55 16.02 15.76
C TYR A 567 -14.23 16.56 15.23
N ASN A 568 -13.51 15.68 14.51
CA ASN A 568 -12.33 16.07 13.78
C ASN A 568 -12.71 17.16 12.76
N ASP A 569 -12.04 18.31 12.85
CA ASP A 569 -12.15 19.48 11.98
C ASP A 569 -12.17 19.13 10.48
N LYS A 570 -11.51 18.04 10.07
CA LYS A 570 -11.49 17.55 8.69
C LYS A 570 -12.87 17.05 8.20
N HIS A 571 -13.62 16.32 9.02
CA HIS A 571 -14.92 15.78 8.62
C HIS A 571 -15.98 16.88 8.56
N LEU A 572 -15.94 17.79 9.51
CA LEU A 572 -16.82 18.96 9.50
C LEU A 572 -16.53 19.85 8.28
N PHE A 573 -15.26 20.05 7.94
CA PHE A 573 -14.86 20.77 6.73
C PHE A 573 -15.40 20.11 5.46
N ASN A 574 -15.24 18.79 5.31
CA ASN A 574 -15.74 18.05 4.15
C ASN A 574 -17.27 18.13 4.02
N TYR A 575 -17.98 18.06 5.15
CA TYR A 575 -19.42 18.21 5.18
C TYR A 575 -19.85 19.59 4.71
N MET A 576 -19.21 20.63 5.20
CA MET A 576 -19.52 22.01 4.81
C MET A 576 -19.23 22.27 3.35
N VAL A 577 -18.11 21.76 2.80
CA VAL A 577 -17.83 21.87 1.38
C VAL A 577 -18.89 21.13 0.57
N SER A 578 -19.38 19.98 1.05
CA SER A 578 -20.48 19.27 0.39
C SER A 578 -21.76 20.10 0.36
N LEU A 579 -22.13 20.74 1.48
CA LEU A 579 -23.28 21.65 1.54
C LEU A 579 -23.14 22.82 0.56
N ILE A 580 -21.98 23.48 0.55
CA ILE A 580 -21.71 24.61 -0.35
C ILE A 580 -21.81 24.15 -1.81
N SER A 581 -21.29 22.98 -2.14
CA SER A 581 -21.33 22.43 -3.49
C SER A 581 -22.73 22.07 -3.96
N LEU A 582 -23.65 21.82 -3.03
CA LEU A 582 -25.07 21.56 -3.31
C LEU A 582 -25.95 22.81 -3.27
N GLY A 583 -25.42 23.97 -2.87
CA GLY A 583 -26.16 25.21 -2.76
C GLY A 583 -26.83 25.44 -1.40
N ASP A 584 -26.56 24.62 -0.40
CA ASP A 584 -27.14 24.71 0.95
C ASP A 584 -26.36 25.70 1.82
N PHE A 585 -26.25 26.96 1.33
CA PHE A 585 -25.42 28.01 1.93
C PHE A 585 -25.86 28.39 3.34
N ASN A 586 -27.18 28.43 3.63
CA ASN A 586 -27.68 28.82 4.96
C ASN A 586 -27.24 27.82 6.03
N ILE A 587 -27.28 26.52 5.75
CA ILE A 587 -26.82 25.49 6.68
C ILE A 587 -25.32 25.63 6.90
N ALA A 588 -24.57 25.82 5.81
CA ALA A 588 -23.11 26.00 5.87
C ALA A 588 -22.70 27.24 6.66
N LEU A 589 -23.41 28.39 6.49
CA LEU A 589 -23.18 29.62 7.22
C LEU A 589 -23.49 29.48 8.73
N ASN A 590 -24.60 28.82 9.08
CA ASN A 590 -24.94 28.53 10.47
C ASN A 590 -23.84 27.67 11.14
N LEU A 591 -23.33 26.66 10.48
CA LEU A 591 -22.22 25.82 10.98
C LEU A 591 -20.93 26.63 11.14
N LEU A 592 -20.62 27.55 10.24
CA LEU A 592 -19.47 28.45 10.37
C LEU A 592 -19.53 29.32 11.64
N ASN A 593 -20.73 29.74 12.04
CA ASN A 593 -20.92 30.60 13.20
C ASN A 593 -20.82 29.85 14.54
N THR A 594 -20.87 28.50 14.53
CA THR A 594 -20.76 27.68 15.75
C THR A 594 -19.36 27.67 16.40
N GLY A 595 -18.37 28.29 15.81
CA GLY A 595 -17.05 28.50 16.44
C GLY A 595 -16.03 27.34 16.29
N ARG A 596 -16.39 26.20 15.69
CA ARG A 596 -15.71 24.91 15.80
C ARG A 596 -14.74 24.59 14.70
N ILE A 597 -14.59 25.41 13.68
CA ILE A 597 -13.64 25.26 12.58
C ILE A 597 -12.48 26.21 12.78
N SER A 598 -11.25 25.76 12.49
CA SER A 598 -10.07 26.60 12.58
C SER A 598 -10.24 27.92 11.81
N VAL A 599 -9.69 29.01 12.33
CA VAL A 599 -9.85 30.35 11.78
C VAL A 599 -9.50 30.42 10.29
N TYR A 600 -8.46 29.70 9.84
CA TYR A 600 -8.04 29.67 8.45
C TYR A 600 -9.06 28.95 7.55
N LYS A 601 -9.55 27.79 7.96
CA LYS A 601 -10.60 27.07 7.24
C LYS A 601 -11.90 27.86 7.18
N LYS A 602 -12.23 28.63 8.24
CA LYS A 602 -13.36 29.53 8.30
C LYS A 602 -13.29 30.61 7.23
N LYS A 603 -12.14 31.28 7.10
CA LYS A 603 -11.90 32.29 6.06
C LYS A 603 -12.06 31.73 4.65
N TYR A 604 -11.48 30.60 4.39
CA TYR A 604 -11.59 29.90 3.10
C TYR A 604 -13.05 29.55 2.76
N LEU A 605 -13.79 29.00 3.71
CA LEU A 605 -15.19 28.63 3.49
C LEU A 605 -16.10 29.84 3.28
N LYS A 606 -15.90 30.91 4.04
CA LYS A 606 -16.60 32.21 3.84
C LYS A 606 -16.33 32.78 2.45
N TYR A 607 -15.08 32.79 2.03
CA TYR A 607 -14.69 33.22 0.69
C TYR A 607 -15.40 32.41 -0.38
N ARG A 608 -15.36 31.07 -0.29
CA ARG A 608 -16.00 30.17 -1.25
C ARG A 608 -17.52 30.38 -1.31
N ILE A 609 -18.17 30.59 -0.18
CA ILE A 609 -19.60 30.90 -0.12
C ILE A 609 -19.88 32.21 -0.83
N ASN A 610 -19.11 33.27 -0.54
CA ASN A 610 -19.30 34.57 -1.17
C ASN A 610 -19.10 34.54 -2.68
N VAL A 611 -18.07 33.84 -3.17
CA VAL A 611 -17.85 33.65 -4.62
C VAL A 611 -19.03 32.95 -5.28
N LEU A 612 -19.55 31.88 -4.67
CA LEU A 612 -20.68 31.13 -5.24
C LEU A 612 -22.00 31.93 -5.18
N LEU A 613 -22.23 32.65 -4.09
CA LEU A 613 -23.41 33.55 -3.98
C LEU A 613 -23.36 34.67 -5.01
N SER A 614 -22.19 35.24 -5.28
CA SER A 614 -22.01 36.28 -6.29
C SER A 614 -22.25 35.76 -7.70
N LEU A 615 -21.79 34.54 -8.00
CA LEU A 615 -22.05 33.85 -9.27
C LEU A 615 -23.54 33.52 -9.48
N ILE A 616 -24.28 33.27 -8.39
CA ILE A 616 -25.70 32.94 -8.46
C ILE A 616 -26.54 34.25 -8.60
N SER A 617 -26.16 35.32 -7.94
CA SER A 617 -26.90 36.59 -7.94
C SER A 617 -26.67 37.45 -9.19
N LEU A 618 -25.77 37.07 -10.10
CA LEU A 618 -25.39 37.84 -11.28
C LEU A 618 -24.93 39.29 -10.96
N THR A 619 -24.61 39.57 -9.70
CA THR A 619 -24.04 40.87 -9.31
C THR A 619 -22.56 40.86 -9.47
N PRO A 620 -21.93 41.83 -10.15
CA PRO A 620 -20.49 41.91 -10.30
C PRO A 620 -19.86 42.00 -8.91
N LEU A 621 -18.97 41.05 -8.60
CA LEU A 621 -18.14 41.09 -7.41
C LEU A 621 -17.28 42.34 -7.49
N ASN A 622 -17.41 43.24 -6.54
CA ASN A 622 -16.42 44.29 -6.30
C ASN A 622 -15.21 43.63 -5.61
N ILE A 623 -14.42 42.91 -6.45
CA ILE A 623 -13.29 42.08 -6.01
C ILE A 623 -12.25 42.90 -5.24
N LYS A 624 -12.20 44.21 -5.50
CA LYS A 624 -11.24 45.13 -4.83
C LYS A 624 -11.50 45.36 -3.36
N GLU A 625 -12.73 45.28 -2.90
CA GLU A 625 -13.08 45.54 -1.47
C GLU A 625 -12.97 44.27 -0.59
N THR A 626 -13.09 43.08 -1.14
CA THR A 626 -13.17 41.82 -0.37
C THR A 626 -11.84 41.09 -0.23
N ILE A 627 -10.86 41.35 -1.06
CA ILE A 627 -9.59 40.64 -1.07
C ILE A 627 -8.44 41.65 -1.11
N ASN A 628 -7.85 41.96 0.03
CA ASN A 628 -6.60 42.67 0.04
C ASN A 628 -5.45 41.70 -0.29
N ASN A 629 -4.36 42.19 -0.88
CA ASN A 629 -3.19 41.43 -1.29
C ASN A 629 -2.60 40.54 -0.16
N LYS A 630 -2.86 40.84 1.08
CA LYS A 630 -2.45 40.07 2.25
C LYS A 630 -3.26 38.78 2.37
N THR A 631 -4.57 38.80 2.09
CA THR A 631 -5.46 37.64 2.14
C THR A 631 -5.10 36.64 1.00
N ILE A 632 -4.73 37.15 -0.18
CA ILE A 632 -4.26 36.32 -1.28
C ILE A 632 -2.91 35.69 -0.94
N LYS A 633 -1.95 36.46 -0.41
CA LYS A 633 -0.67 35.95 0.08
C LYS A 633 -0.83 34.92 1.19
N ASP A 634 -1.74 35.16 2.16
CA ASP A 634 -1.99 34.24 3.26
C ASP A 634 -2.63 32.93 2.76
N ILE A 635 -3.51 32.99 1.75
CA ILE A 635 -4.10 31.80 1.11
C ILE A 635 -3.04 31.06 0.28
N THR A 636 -2.20 31.77 -0.47
CA THR A 636 -1.13 31.21 -1.29
C THR A 636 -0.04 30.60 -0.41
N TRP A 637 0.33 31.26 0.69
CA TRP A 637 1.32 30.76 1.65
C TRP A 637 0.82 29.48 2.37
N TYR A 638 -0.43 29.46 2.82
CA TYR A 638 -1.03 28.29 3.45
C TYR A 638 -1.15 27.11 2.48
N CYS A 639 -1.28 27.39 1.20
CA CYS A 639 -1.27 26.35 0.14
C CYS A 639 0.14 25.85 -0.20
N SER A 640 1.19 26.66 -0.01
CA SER A 640 2.58 26.27 -0.36
C SER A 640 3.31 25.49 0.73
N ASP A 641 3.03 25.76 2.02
CA ASP A 641 3.82 25.23 3.14
C ASP A 641 3.35 23.88 3.69
N SER A 642 2.14 23.42 3.35
CA SER A 642 1.62 22.18 3.96
C SER A 642 1.24 21.08 2.96
N MET A 643 1.45 21.23 1.63
CA MET A 643 0.56 20.47 0.74
C MET A 643 1.00 20.21 -0.70
N ASP A 644 2.17 19.74 -0.97
CA ASP A 644 2.51 19.31 -2.34
C ASP A 644 1.65 18.16 -2.90
N SER A 645 1.03 17.34 -2.05
CA SER A 645 0.16 16.24 -2.48
C SER A 645 -1.34 16.57 -2.55
N CYS A 646 -1.83 17.59 -1.79
CA CYS A 646 -3.24 17.98 -1.80
C CYS A 646 -3.59 19.10 -2.79
N PHE A 647 -2.60 19.82 -3.28
CA PHE A 647 -2.81 20.97 -4.16
C PHE A 647 -3.42 20.59 -5.51
N SER A 648 -2.97 19.45 -6.09
CA SER A 648 -3.49 18.96 -7.37
C SER A 648 -4.98 18.56 -7.31
N THR A 649 -5.44 18.04 -6.17
CA THR A 649 -6.82 17.60 -6.00
C THR A 649 -7.76 18.78 -5.67
N ARG A 650 -7.29 19.78 -4.94
CA ARG A 650 -8.07 20.99 -4.61
C ARG A 650 -8.25 21.93 -5.79
N ASN A 651 -7.19 22.15 -6.59
CA ASN A 651 -7.29 22.91 -7.82
C ASN A 651 -8.17 22.21 -8.86
N LYS A 652 -8.12 20.89 -8.94
CA LYS A 652 -9.02 20.11 -9.81
C LYS A 652 -10.47 20.22 -9.37
N LEU A 653 -10.77 20.23 -8.08
CA LEU A 653 -12.12 20.43 -7.54
C LEU A 653 -12.64 21.84 -7.79
N PHE A 654 -11.80 22.84 -7.57
CA PHE A 654 -12.15 24.24 -7.86
C PHE A 654 -12.35 24.47 -9.36
N LEU A 655 -11.46 23.95 -10.21
CA LEU A 655 -11.56 24.03 -11.67
C LEU A 655 -12.76 23.21 -12.19
N HIS A 656 -13.06 22.04 -11.65
CA HIS A 656 -14.20 21.24 -12.05
C HIS A 656 -15.53 21.87 -11.69
N GLU A 657 -15.61 22.47 -10.52
CA GLU A 657 -16.82 23.17 -10.08
C GLU A 657 -16.98 24.51 -10.82
N SER A 658 -15.89 25.22 -11.05
CA SER A 658 -15.86 26.41 -11.90
C SER A 658 -16.23 26.07 -13.35
N SER A 659 -15.74 24.97 -13.91
CA SER A 659 -16.09 24.49 -15.24
C SER A 659 -17.55 24.06 -15.38
N ARG A 660 -18.12 23.46 -14.33
CA ARG A 660 -19.55 23.10 -14.31
C ARG A 660 -20.46 24.33 -14.27
N ARG A 661 -20.08 25.37 -13.53
CA ARG A 661 -20.83 26.64 -13.47
C ARG A 661 -20.60 27.47 -14.71
N LEU A 662 -19.42 27.46 -15.29
CA LEU A 662 -19.15 28.05 -16.61
C LEU A 662 -20.06 27.48 -17.69
N ARG A 663 -20.26 26.15 -17.74
CA ARG A 663 -21.21 25.52 -18.67
C ARG A 663 -22.66 25.93 -18.42
N LEU A 664 -23.04 26.22 -17.17
CA LEU A 664 -24.36 26.74 -16.83
C LEU A 664 -24.53 28.19 -17.26
N LEU A 665 -23.49 29.03 -17.12
CA LEU A 665 -23.45 30.41 -17.58
C LEU A 665 -23.41 30.48 -19.11
N GLU A 666 -22.66 29.58 -19.80
CA GLU A 666 -22.68 29.43 -21.25
C GLU A 666 -24.08 29.05 -21.76
N LYS A 667 -24.78 28.15 -21.09
CA LYS A 667 -26.18 27.80 -21.42
C LYS A 667 -27.14 28.98 -21.31
N ASN A 668 -26.85 29.95 -20.41
CA ASN A 668 -27.67 31.13 -20.15
C ASN A 668 -27.24 32.37 -20.92
N LYS A 669 -26.30 32.25 -21.90
CA LYS A 669 -25.79 33.36 -22.75
C LYS A 669 -25.12 34.55 -22.01
N ALA A 670 -24.56 34.33 -20.83
CA ALA A 670 -23.81 35.34 -20.08
C ALA A 670 -22.31 35.28 -20.43
N TYR A 671 -21.95 35.59 -21.69
CA TYR A 671 -20.60 35.40 -22.19
C TYR A 671 -19.54 36.37 -21.62
N GLU A 672 -19.90 37.58 -21.27
CA GLU A 672 -18.93 38.59 -20.79
C GLU A 672 -18.40 38.25 -19.40
N ASP A 673 -19.23 37.70 -18.53
CA ASP A 673 -18.83 37.29 -17.17
C ASP A 673 -17.93 36.05 -17.16
N VAL A 674 -18.06 35.19 -18.16
CA VAL A 674 -17.21 34.00 -18.37
C VAL A 674 -15.77 34.37 -18.71
N VAL A 675 -15.57 35.40 -19.55
CA VAL A 675 -14.24 35.86 -19.95
C VAL A 675 -13.49 36.53 -18.81
N VAL A 676 -14.18 37.29 -17.96
CA VAL A 676 -13.60 37.91 -16.78
C VAL A 676 -13.16 36.85 -15.75
N MET A 677 -13.95 35.80 -15.57
CA MET A 677 -13.62 34.71 -14.67
C MET A 677 -12.45 33.85 -15.18
N TYR A 678 -12.34 33.61 -16.48
CA TYR A 678 -11.18 32.91 -17.07
C TYR A 678 -9.88 33.70 -16.90
N LYS A 679 -9.91 35.02 -17.06
CA LYS A 679 -8.75 35.88 -16.86
C LYS A 679 -8.29 35.94 -15.40
N SER A 680 -9.21 35.89 -14.43
CA SER A 680 -8.86 35.87 -13.00
C SER A 680 -8.40 34.51 -12.47
N LEU A 681 -8.54 33.44 -13.26
CA LEU A 681 -8.07 32.09 -12.90
C LEU A 681 -6.73 31.74 -13.59
N SER A 682 -6.31 32.53 -14.60
CA SER A 682 -5.03 32.36 -15.31
C SER A 682 -3.90 33.19 -14.71
N ASP A 683 -4.20 34.20 -13.92
CA ASP A 683 -3.28 35.00 -13.08
C ASP A 683 -3.24 34.43 -11.64
#